data_4eb393e9c6cd8e7218c87ac438416bc9
#
_entry.id   4eb393e9c6cd8e7218c87ac438416bc9
#
_cell.length_a   1.000
_cell.length_b   1.000
_cell.length_c   1.000
_cell.angle_alpha   90.00
_cell.angle_beta   90.00
_cell.angle_gamma   90.00
#
_symmetry.space_group_name_H-M   'P 1'
#
loop_
_entity.id
_entity.type
_entity.pdbx_description
1 polymer ?
#
loop_
_entity_poly.entity_id
_entity_poly.type
_entity_poly.pdbx_seq_one_letter_code
_entity_poly.pdbx_strand_id
1 'polypeptide(L)'
;MFEITRLTVEHLAAGCVTDCSTPRIGFSLSSDRRGAQLADAELTVGDWSAHVTSGQSAAYVGPALLPFTTYSVRLNATDDAGETATATTAFETGRMETPWKGRWISDPSYHFTEAKVSPVPMVFCKEITTNKPIARARLYATAMGIYEAELNGQKLGEQYFAPGFTSYKSYLQYQTYDVTALLTGDDTLTFTVAGGWAVGSFVFTRKNRVTADRQALLAELRIEYMDGTTETIGTDATWQVSESGPVRMADLYDGETYDATQEISDWHNAAPETLKVTPAITADYGAPVKAHEVRKPVAVMTAPDGETIYDFAQNLAGVVRIKFNGKAGQVVTVRHAEILNPDGSLNTTFLRTAKATATYTCRDGEQTYSPRFSYMGFRYAGVKGVDAKDLEIEAVALYSDVEHSGSFRCSDEMLNKLQSNITWGAKSNFVDIPTDCPQRDERMGWTGDIAVFSPTALYNFELSRFLEKWLRDVKAEQLPTGGIPNTVPVQGYGFPATMPEMAVDWWGDACVLVPWALYEATGSLDVLRMMYPTMQKYVKACCFWAGFGIGKHRYIWHTPSVLHFGDWVAPDVPKMSQWQARSKYTATASLCNTSGTLAKIARILGKTEDAAKYKELSRKVADAYCSVLTDGNGKTKEEFQTAYVLPLYLNMFPENVKAKAAENLVKLVEKNNYKIGTGFPGTPYILFALADNGHADTAYKMLLNTQCPSWLYEVRVGATTVWERWDGLDENGECPIGDDGTDMMISYNHYASGAVGAFLYRRVLGVEPTEAGYRKFKFAPVVGGDITEAEGTVGTPYGVIKAAWKIADGEMTMTVAVPVGTECTVVLPSREEKVLGSGEYTVTAKA
;
A
#
# COMPACT_ATOMS: atom_id res chain seq x y z
N MET A 1 4.96 -24.18 -27.89
CA MET A 1 6.20 -23.49 -27.45
C MET A 1 6.18 -23.31 -25.93
N PHE A 2 7.23 -23.74 -25.24
CA PHE A 2 7.39 -23.62 -23.79
C PHE A 2 8.36 -22.46 -23.49
N GLU A 3 7.99 -21.54 -22.61
CA GLU A 3 8.73 -20.30 -22.40
C GLU A 3 8.77 -19.92 -20.90
N ILE A 4 9.86 -19.25 -20.51
CA ILE A 4 9.98 -18.54 -19.23
C ILE A 4 9.51 -17.11 -19.48
N THR A 5 8.36 -16.74 -18.93
CA THR A 5 7.75 -15.41 -19.14
C THR A 5 8.24 -14.37 -18.15
N ARG A 6 8.78 -14.81 -17.00
CA ARG A 6 9.33 -13.93 -15.96
C ARG A 6 10.45 -14.65 -15.22
N LEU A 7 11.53 -13.95 -14.91
CA LEU A 7 12.60 -14.38 -14.02
C LEU A 7 12.96 -13.20 -13.12
N THR A 8 12.89 -13.38 -11.81
CA THR A 8 13.05 -12.28 -10.83
C THR A 8 14.03 -12.64 -9.73
N VAL A 9 14.65 -11.62 -9.15
CA VAL A 9 15.38 -11.71 -7.87
C VAL A 9 14.74 -10.74 -6.90
N GLU A 10 14.36 -11.23 -5.72
CA GLU A 10 13.61 -10.44 -4.71
C GLU A 10 12.42 -9.70 -5.34
N HIS A 11 11.66 -10.41 -6.20
CA HIS A 11 10.49 -9.94 -6.95
C HIS A 11 10.77 -8.91 -8.08
N LEU A 12 12.02 -8.51 -8.31
CA LEU A 12 12.41 -7.59 -9.38
C LEU A 12 12.94 -8.36 -10.60
N ALA A 13 12.47 -8.01 -11.79
CA ALA A 13 12.94 -8.61 -13.05
C ALA A 13 14.35 -8.09 -13.45
N ALA A 14 14.69 -6.88 -13.03
CA ALA A 14 16.00 -6.26 -13.30
C ALA A 14 16.34 -5.24 -12.20
N GLY A 15 17.61 -4.84 -12.13
CA GLY A 15 18.09 -3.74 -11.26
C GLY A 15 18.04 -4.05 -9.76
N CYS A 16 17.94 -5.31 -9.36
CA CYS A 16 17.91 -5.68 -7.95
C CYS A 16 19.28 -5.45 -7.30
N VAL A 17 19.31 -4.55 -6.30
CA VAL A 17 20.42 -4.45 -5.34
C VAL A 17 19.90 -4.94 -3.99
N THR A 18 20.63 -5.85 -3.35
CA THR A 18 20.17 -6.47 -2.09
C THR A 18 21.30 -6.74 -1.11
N ASP A 19 20.99 -6.58 0.18
CA ASP A 19 21.84 -7.05 1.30
C ASP A 19 21.39 -8.44 1.81
N CYS A 20 20.40 -9.07 1.15
CA CYS A 20 19.95 -10.41 1.53
C CYS A 20 21.00 -11.46 1.20
N SER A 21 21.42 -12.23 2.20
CA SER A 21 22.38 -13.33 2.01
C SER A 21 21.79 -14.56 1.31
N THR A 22 20.45 -14.65 1.24
CA THR A 22 19.70 -15.76 0.65
C THR A 22 18.58 -15.23 -0.25
N PRO A 23 18.92 -14.46 -1.33
CA PRO A 23 17.91 -13.85 -2.17
C PRO A 23 17.00 -14.89 -2.82
N ARG A 24 15.72 -14.54 -2.96
CA ARG A 24 14.71 -15.38 -3.60
C ARG A 24 14.73 -15.17 -5.10
N ILE A 25 14.77 -16.25 -5.86
CA ILE A 25 14.66 -16.26 -7.31
C ILE A 25 13.30 -16.82 -7.66
N GLY A 26 12.47 -16.04 -8.34
CA GLY A 26 11.12 -16.41 -8.80
C GLY A 26 11.06 -16.50 -10.32
N PHE A 27 10.18 -17.35 -10.86
CA PHE A 27 9.97 -17.45 -12.30
C PHE A 27 8.55 -17.84 -12.63
N SER A 28 8.09 -17.50 -13.84
CA SER A 28 6.79 -17.92 -14.38
C SER A 28 6.99 -18.55 -15.75
N LEU A 29 6.11 -19.49 -16.11
CA LEU A 29 6.19 -20.30 -17.32
C LEU A 29 4.92 -20.15 -18.15
N SER A 30 5.03 -20.27 -19.46
CA SER A 30 3.91 -20.45 -20.38
C SER A 30 4.12 -21.62 -21.34
N SER A 31 3.04 -22.20 -21.86
CA SER A 31 3.09 -23.26 -22.88
C SER A 31 1.83 -23.22 -23.73
N ASP A 32 1.99 -23.47 -25.03
CA ASP A 32 0.86 -23.65 -25.94
C ASP A 32 0.20 -25.04 -25.75
N ARG A 33 0.86 -25.94 -25.01
CA ARG A 33 0.35 -27.30 -24.76
C ARG A 33 -0.54 -27.30 -23.51
N ARG A 34 -1.75 -27.82 -23.66
CA ARG A 34 -2.63 -28.08 -22.53
C ARG A 34 -2.07 -29.16 -21.61
N GLY A 35 -2.19 -28.94 -20.32
CA GLY A 35 -1.71 -29.84 -19.29
C GLY A 35 -0.20 -29.83 -19.11
N ALA A 36 0.55 -28.88 -19.73
CA ALA A 36 1.99 -28.75 -19.56
C ALA A 36 2.33 -28.52 -18.09
N GLN A 37 3.37 -29.17 -17.60
CA GLN A 37 3.88 -29.05 -16.25
C GLN A 37 5.40 -28.89 -16.26
N LEU A 38 5.95 -28.25 -15.24
CA LEU A 38 7.37 -28.21 -15.02
C LEU A 38 7.86 -29.61 -14.61
N ALA A 39 8.79 -30.17 -15.36
CA ALA A 39 9.48 -31.40 -14.99
C ALA A 39 10.75 -31.12 -14.18
N ASP A 40 11.54 -30.12 -14.61
CA ASP A 40 12.75 -29.70 -13.94
C ASP A 40 13.11 -28.26 -14.33
N ALA A 41 13.68 -27.51 -13.38
CA ALA A 41 14.29 -26.21 -13.64
C ALA A 41 15.67 -26.15 -12.95
N GLU A 42 16.74 -26.07 -13.72
CA GLU A 42 18.08 -25.85 -13.24
C GLU A 42 18.31 -24.35 -13.10
N LEU A 43 18.45 -23.91 -11.85
CA LEU A 43 18.76 -22.53 -11.49
C LEU A 43 20.26 -22.41 -11.18
N THR A 44 20.95 -21.48 -11.86
CA THR A 44 22.36 -21.20 -11.65
C THR A 44 22.55 -19.76 -11.19
N VAL A 45 23.34 -19.53 -10.13
CA VAL A 45 23.75 -18.20 -9.63
C VAL A 45 25.27 -18.21 -9.41
N GLY A 46 26.01 -17.52 -10.27
CA GLY A 46 27.46 -17.65 -10.30
C GLY A 46 27.89 -19.12 -10.52
N ASP A 47 28.66 -19.68 -9.57
CA ASP A 47 29.12 -21.07 -9.59
C ASP A 47 28.18 -22.05 -8.85
N TRP A 48 27.08 -21.57 -8.27
CA TRP A 48 26.11 -22.41 -7.56
C TRP A 48 24.93 -22.77 -8.48
N SER A 49 24.47 -24.02 -8.36
CA SER A 49 23.26 -24.46 -9.04
C SER A 49 22.37 -25.29 -8.12
N ALA A 50 21.06 -25.27 -8.43
CA ALA A 50 20.03 -26.07 -7.77
C ALA A 50 18.92 -26.44 -8.75
N HIS A 51 18.25 -27.59 -8.48
CA HIS A 51 17.10 -28.04 -9.23
C HIS A 51 15.79 -27.71 -8.51
N VAL A 52 14.84 -27.18 -9.25
CA VAL A 52 13.50 -26.86 -8.78
C VAL A 52 12.51 -27.72 -9.58
N THR A 53 11.93 -28.73 -8.93
CA THR A 53 10.98 -29.66 -9.57
C THR A 53 9.53 -29.36 -9.23
N SER A 54 9.28 -28.43 -8.33
CA SER A 54 7.94 -28.00 -7.96
C SER A 54 7.97 -26.55 -7.43
N GLY A 55 6.90 -25.82 -7.71
CA GLY A 55 6.82 -24.40 -7.37
C GLY A 55 7.42 -23.50 -8.45
N GLN A 56 7.49 -22.20 -8.15
CA GLN A 56 7.93 -21.15 -9.09
C GLN A 56 8.97 -20.23 -8.44
N SER A 57 9.64 -20.70 -7.37
CA SER A 57 10.70 -19.95 -6.71
C SER A 57 11.65 -20.83 -5.94
N ALA A 58 12.88 -20.34 -5.77
CA ALA A 58 13.91 -20.95 -4.91
C ALA A 58 14.66 -19.85 -4.16
N ALA A 59 15.05 -20.15 -2.92
CA ALA A 59 16.01 -19.33 -2.21
C ALA A 59 17.43 -19.72 -2.61
N TYR A 60 18.31 -18.73 -2.78
CA TYR A 60 19.73 -18.98 -2.89
C TYR A 60 20.27 -19.56 -1.58
N VAL A 61 20.91 -20.71 -1.64
CA VAL A 61 21.55 -21.39 -0.49
C VAL A 61 23.00 -21.82 -0.80
N GLY A 62 23.60 -21.12 -1.75
CA GLY A 62 24.99 -21.34 -2.18
C GLY A 62 26.04 -20.76 -1.21
N PRO A 63 27.31 -20.65 -1.65
CA PRO A 63 28.36 -19.99 -0.91
C PRO A 63 28.00 -18.56 -0.52
N ALA A 64 28.60 -18.04 0.57
CA ALA A 64 28.33 -16.68 1.02
C ALA A 64 28.54 -15.66 -0.11
N LEU A 65 27.55 -14.83 -0.34
CA LEU A 65 27.62 -13.73 -1.30
C LEU A 65 28.62 -12.68 -0.83
N LEU A 66 29.43 -12.17 -1.75
CA LEU A 66 30.38 -11.09 -1.48
C LEU A 66 29.71 -9.72 -1.64
N PRO A 67 30.02 -8.70 -0.83
CA PRO A 67 29.49 -7.36 -1.00
C PRO A 67 29.93 -6.73 -2.33
N PHE A 68 29.16 -5.78 -2.84
CA PHE A 68 29.47 -5.00 -4.05
C PHE A 68 29.69 -5.84 -5.32
N THR A 69 29.08 -7.00 -5.41
CA THR A 69 29.33 -7.99 -6.46
C THR A 69 28.08 -8.20 -7.30
N THR A 70 28.28 -8.27 -8.62
CA THR A 70 27.19 -8.63 -9.54
C THR A 70 27.18 -10.14 -9.77
N TYR A 71 26.01 -10.74 -9.62
CA TYR A 71 25.77 -12.17 -9.84
C TYR A 71 24.84 -12.36 -11.03
N SER A 72 25.26 -13.14 -12.01
CA SER A 72 24.39 -13.62 -13.08
C SER A 72 23.49 -14.73 -12.55
N VAL A 73 22.23 -14.68 -12.98
CA VAL A 73 21.21 -15.71 -12.70
C VAL A 73 20.76 -16.30 -14.01
N ARG A 74 20.84 -17.62 -14.14
CA ARG A 74 20.35 -18.36 -15.31
C ARG A 74 19.38 -19.43 -14.88
N LEU A 75 18.27 -19.55 -15.59
CA LEU A 75 17.28 -20.59 -15.42
C LEU A 75 17.14 -21.37 -16.73
N ASN A 76 17.30 -22.70 -16.65
CA ASN A 76 16.98 -23.65 -17.73
C ASN A 76 15.80 -24.47 -17.24
N ALA A 77 14.64 -24.31 -17.84
CA ALA A 77 13.42 -25.02 -17.47
C ALA A 77 13.09 -26.08 -18.55
N THR A 78 12.63 -27.24 -18.12
CA THR A 78 12.17 -28.35 -18.99
C THR A 78 10.76 -28.75 -18.59
N ASP A 79 9.86 -28.88 -19.55
CA ASP A 79 8.49 -29.34 -19.27
C ASP A 79 8.42 -30.89 -19.30
N ASP A 80 7.25 -31.43 -18.95
CA ASP A 80 6.95 -32.86 -18.92
C ASP A 80 6.91 -33.53 -20.31
N ALA A 81 6.99 -32.78 -21.43
CA ALA A 81 7.17 -33.26 -22.78
C ALA A 81 8.61 -33.20 -23.27
N GLY A 82 9.54 -32.60 -22.46
CA GLY A 82 10.95 -32.43 -22.81
C GLY A 82 11.23 -31.15 -23.60
N GLU A 83 10.28 -30.23 -23.75
CA GLU A 83 10.54 -28.89 -24.30
C GLU A 83 11.34 -28.06 -23.27
N THR A 84 12.31 -27.30 -23.75
CA THR A 84 13.21 -26.51 -22.90
C THR A 84 13.11 -25.01 -23.17
N ALA A 85 13.27 -24.21 -22.10
CA ALA A 85 13.35 -22.75 -22.17
C ALA A 85 14.49 -22.27 -21.29
N THR A 86 15.12 -21.16 -21.70
CA THR A 86 16.23 -20.52 -20.93
C THR A 86 15.96 -19.03 -20.78
N ALA A 87 16.19 -18.51 -19.57
CA ALA A 87 16.19 -17.08 -19.29
C ALA A 87 17.38 -16.69 -18.40
N THR A 88 17.78 -15.43 -18.48
CA THR A 88 18.87 -14.87 -17.69
C THR A 88 18.48 -13.52 -17.11
N THR A 89 18.95 -13.24 -15.90
CA THR A 89 18.91 -11.92 -15.25
C THR A 89 20.17 -11.74 -14.41
N ALA A 90 20.28 -10.65 -13.68
CA ALA A 90 21.38 -10.42 -12.74
C ALA A 90 20.87 -9.63 -11.53
N PHE A 91 21.57 -9.77 -10.42
CA PHE A 91 21.42 -8.90 -9.26
C PHE A 91 22.79 -8.45 -8.76
N GLU A 92 22.77 -7.40 -7.98
CA GLU A 92 23.93 -6.85 -7.32
C GLU A 92 23.77 -6.96 -5.80
N THR A 93 24.82 -7.44 -5.11
CA THR A 93 24.84 -7.30 -3.65
C THR A 93 25.23 -5.86 -3.32
N GLY A 94 24.51 -5.28 -2.38
CA GLY A 94 24.82 -3.97 -1.85
C GLY A 94 26.01 -3.99 -0.89
N ARG A 95 25.90 -3.25 0.18
CA ARG A 95 26.96 -3.15 1.20
C ARG A 95 27.06 -4.39 2.08
N MET A 96 25.94 -5.10 2.23
CA MET A 96 25.80 -6.20 3.19
C MET A 96 26.25 -5.76 4.59
N GLU A 97 27.19 -6.49 5.22
CA GLU A 97 27.74 -6.15 6.54
C GLU A 97 28.99 -5.24 6.47
N THR A 98 29.34 -4.71 5.29
CA THR A 98 30.53 -3.84 5.14
C THR A 98 30.29 -2.51 5.86
N PRO A 99 31.15 -2.14 6.83
CA PRO A 99 31.01 -0.88 7.54
C PRO A 99 31.10 0.33 6.60
N TRP A 100 30.35 1.38 6.92
CA TRP A 100 30.46 2.67 6.25
C TRP A 100 31.81 3.30 6.58
N LYS A 101 32.51 3.83 5.57
CA LYS A 101 33.69 4.70 5.75
C LYS A 101 33.26 6.14 5.96
N GLY A 102 32.18 6.55 5.30
CA GLY A 102 31.53 7.84 5.54
C GLY A 102 30.93 7.94 6.95
N ARG A 103 30.71 9.16 7.38
CA ARG A 103 30.09 9.51 8.65
C ARG A 103 28.85 10.32 8.39
N TRP A 104 27.89 10.28 9.29
CA TRP A 104 26.79 11.22 9.28
C TRP A 104 27.33 12.64 9.38
N ILE A 105 26.90 13.50 8.46
CA ILE A 105 27.27 14.92 8.44
C ILE A 105 26.01 15.78 8.44
N SER A 106 26.12 16.97 9.02
CA SER A 106 25.07 17.99 9.06
C SER A 106 25.68 19.37 9.11
N ASP A 107 24.85 20.42 9.13
CA ASP A 107 25.28 21.78 9.39
C ASP A 107 25.45 22.01 10.89
N PRO A 108 26.67 22.31 11.37
CA PRO A 108 26.91 22.56 12.79
C PRO A 108 26.32 23.89 13.27
N SER A 109 26.10 24.84 12.37
CA SER A 109 25.61 26.17 12.68
C SER A 109 24.08 26.27 12.69
N TYR A 110 23.40 25.31 12.09
CA TYR A 110 21.95 25.32 11.95
C TYR A 110 21.25 24.97 13.25
N HIS A 111 20.46 25.88 13.77
CA HIS A 111 19.66 25.72 14.99
C HIS A 111 18.18 25.94 14.69
N PHE A 112 17.49 24.87 14.29
CA PHE A 112 16.06 24.90 14.06
C PHE A 112 15.31 24.59 15.37
N THR A 113 14.58 25.58 15.90
CA THR A 113 13.85 25.48 17.18
C THR A 113 12.34 25.69 17.01
N GLU A 114 11.89 26.17 15.87
CA GLU A 114 10.49 26.47 15.61
C GLU A 114 9.62 25.21 15.67
N ALA A 115 8.55 25.27 16.46
CA ALA A 115 7.63 24.15 16.64
C ALA A 115 6.61 24.11 15.51
N LYS A 116 6.15 22.90 15.14
CA LYS A 116 5.06 22.65 14.20
C LYS A 116 5.32 23.02 12.74
N VAL A 117 6.54 23.34 12.36
CA VAL A 117 6.94 23.60 10.97
C VAL A 117 8.12 22.71 10.59
N SER A 118 8.34 22.53 9.29
CA SER A 118 9.51 21.82 8.77
C SER A 118 10.70 22.75 8.62
N PRO A 119 11.93 22.25 8.81
CA PRO A 119 13.14 23.06 8.65
C PRO A 119 13.40 23.37 7.17
N VAL A 120 14.19 24.43 6.94
CA VAL A 120 14.70 24.73 5.59
C VAL A 120 15.56 23.56 5.08
N PRO A 121 15.42 23.13 3.83
CA PRO A 121 16.29 22.09 3.25
C PRO A 121 17.76 22.51 3.22
N MET A 122 18.65 21.58 3.52
CA MET A 122 20.09 21.74 3.44
C MET A 122 20.60 21.21 2.11
N VAL A 123 21.56 21.92 1.51
CA VAL A 123 22.28 21.46 0.33
C VAL A 123 23.71 21.08 0.72
N PHE A 124 24.08 19.81 0.49
CA PHE A 124 25.45 19.31 0.69
C PHE A 124 26.14 19.22 -0.66
N CYS A 125 27.44 19.51 -0.68
CA CYS A 125 28.24 19.52 -1.90
C CYS A 125 29.61 18.89 -1.68
N LYS A 126 30.09 18.13 -2.70
CA LYS A 126 31.44 17.58 -2.75
C LYS A 126 31.97 17.65 -4.16
N GLU A 127 33.11 18.33 -4.33
CA GLU A 127 33.91 18.25 -5.54
C GLU A 127 34.71 16.94 -5.54
N ILE A 128 34.70 16.24 -6.66
CA ILE A 128 35.35 14.94 -6.86
C ILE A 128 36.27 15.03 -8.07
N THR A 129 37.51 14.60 -7.92
CA THR A 129 38.46 14.50 -9.03
C THR A 129 38.90 13.05 -9.21
N THR A 130 38.68 12.49 -10.40
CA THR A 130 39.12 11.13 -10.76
C THR A 130 40.10 11.19 -11.91
N ASN A 131 41.29 10.59 -11.73
CA ASN A 131 42.40 10.65 -12.70
C ASN A 131 42.69 9.34 -13.43
N LYS A 132 41.85 8.30 -13.21
CA LYS A 132 42.04 6.98 -13.78
C LYS A 132 40.79 6.56 -14.56
N PRO A 133 40.93 5.71 -15.59
CA PRO A 133 39.78 5.13 -16.26
C PRO A 133 38.91 4.30 -15.29
N ILE A 134 37.63 4.60 -15.25
CA ILE A 134 36.64 3.99 -14.36
C ILE A 134 36.08 2.73 -15.01
N ALA A 135 36.09 1.61 -14.27
CA ALA A 135 35.45 0.35 -14.65
C ALA A 135 33.99 0.34 -14.16
N ARG A 136 33.77 0.80 -12.92
CA ARG A 136 32.45 0.82 -12.28
C ARG A 136 32.41 1.85 -11.16
N ALA A 137 31.30 2.56 -11.02
CA ALA A 137 31.09 3.46 -9.89
C ALA A 137 29.66 3.33 -9.35
N ARG A 138 29.55 3.24 -8.02
CA ARG A 138 28.28 3.17 -7.29
C ARG A 138 28.24 4.18 -6.18
N LEU A 139 27.16 4.97 -6.14
CA LEU A 139 26.86 5.87 -5.04
C LEU A 139 25.84 5.19 -4.12
N TYR A 140 26.17 5.02 -2.86
CA TYR A 140 25.32 4.56 -1.78
C TYR A 140 24.97 5.75 -0.92
N ALA A 141 23.67 6.02 -0.69
CA ALA A 141 23.24 7.21 0.04
C ALA A 141 21.98 6.96 0.89
N THR A 142 21.93 7.65 2.03
CA THR A 142 20.77 7.72 2.91
C THR A 142 20.77 9.03 3.69
N ALA A 143 19.63 9.42 4.26
CA ALA A 143 19.51 10.67 5.02
C ALA A 143 18.58 10.53 6.24
N MET A 144 18.80 11.36 7.24
CA MET A 144 17.76 11.75 8.21
C MET A 144 16.99 12.93 7.65
N GLY A 145 15.88 12.65 6.99
CA GLY A 145 15.10 13.51 6.14
C GLY A 145 14.69 12.78 4.88
N ILE A 146 14.28 13.53 3.86
CA ILE A 146 14.10 13.03 2.49
C ILE A 146 15.06 13.79 1.58
N TYR A 147 15.63 13.11 0.58
CA TYR A 147 16.68 13.71 -0.22
C TYR A 147 16.53 13.48 -1.73
N GLU A 148 17.14 14.35 -2.50
CA GLU A 148 17.51 14.14 -3.89
C GLU A 148 19.02 14.31 -4.06
N ALA A 149 19.63 13.50 -4.93
CA ALA A 149 21.04 13.55 -5.27
C ALA A 149 21.19 13.99 -6.74
N GLU A 150 22.21 14.81 -7.00
CA GLU A 150 22.56 15.26 -8.35
C GLU A 150 24.07 15.11 -8.56
N LEU A 151 24.45 14.70 -9.77
CA LEU A 151 25.85 14.68 -10.22
C LEU A 151 25.95 15.63 -11.42
N ASN A 152 26.81 16.64 -11.31
CA ASN A 152 26.96 17.70 -12.34
C ASN A 152 25.61 18.38 -12.72
N GLY A 153 24.73 18.57 -11.75
CA GLY A 153 23.39 19.14 -11.96
C GLY A 153 22.36 18.18 -12.59
N GLN A 154 22.74 16.93 -12.84
CA GLN A 154 21.81 15.89 -13.29
C GLN A 154 21.29 15.08 -12.10
N LYS A 155 19.96 15.04 -11.91
CA LYS A 155 19.31 14.22 -10.89
C LYS A 155 19.64 12.74 -11.06
N LEU A 156 19.96 12.07 -9.95
CA LEU A 156 20.22 10.64 -9.89
C LEU A 156 18.94 9.88 -9.51
N GLY A 157 18.61 8.90 -10.35
CA GLY A 157 17.41 8.07 -10.14
C GLY A 157 16.10 8.81 -10.41
N GLU A 158 15.01 8.06 -10.29
CA GLU A 158 13.63 8.54 -10.55
C GLU A 158 12.78 8.60 -9.26
N GLN A 159 13.35 8.16 -8.16
CA GLN A 159 12.65 8.04 -6.88
C GLN A 159 12.36 9.40 -6.26
N TYR A 160 11.14 9.52 -5.69
CA TYR A 160 10.75 10.59 -4.79
C TYR A 160 10.88 10.12 -3.34
N PHE A 161 11.14 11.06 -2.43
CA PHE A 161 11.13 10.87 -0.97
C PHE A 161 12.15 9.83 -0.45
N ALA A 162 13.26 9.57 -1.18
CA ALA A 162 14.35 8.76 -0.66
C ALA A 162 14.83 9.31 0.71
N PRO A 163 15.18 8.47 1.69
CA PRO A 163 15.34 7.03 1.67
C PRO A 163 14.03 6.26 1.94
N GLY A 164 12.89 6.91 2.04
CA GLY A 164 11.59 6.34 2.35
C GLY A 164 11.24 6.42 3.84
N PHE A 165 9.98 6.03 4.17
CA PHE A 165 9.45 6.03 5.51
C PHE A 165 9.52 4.64 6.15
N THR A 166 10.44 4.45 7.08
CA THR A 166 10.61 3.22 7.85
C THR A 166 10.55 3.51 9.35
N SER A 167 10.59 2.47 10.15
CA SER A 167 10.79 2.59 11.60
C SER A 167 12.23 3.03 11.91
N TYR A 168 12.51 4.33 11.73
CA TYR A 168 13.85 4.92 11.81
C TYR A 168 14.61 4.65 13.11
N LYS A 169 13.94 4.25 14.18
CA LYS A 169 14.59 3.78 15.40
C LYS A 169 15.22 2.41 15.24
N SER A 170 14.71 1.59 14.31
CA SER A 170 15.10 0.21 14.10
C SER A 170 15.98 0.05 12.87
N TYR A 171 15.56 0.61 11.74
CA TYR A 171 16.32 0.56 10.50
C TYR A 171 16.03 1.74 9.57
N LEU A 172 16.97 1.97 8.67
CA LEU A 172 16.94 2.98 7.63
C LEU A 172 17.43 2.36 6.33
N GLN A 173 16.82 2.72 5.21
CA GLN A 173 17.23 2.21 3.91
C GLN A 173 18.29 3.13 3.29
N TYR A 174 19.17 2.56 2.48
CA TYR A 174 20.03 3.33 1.58
C TYR A 174 19.71 2.98 0.13
N GLN A 175 19.81 3.97 -0.75
CA GLN A 175 19.68 3.83 -2.19
C GLN A 175 21.04 3.58 -2.82
N THR A 176 21.04 2.87 -3.95
CA THR A 176 22.23 2.62 -4.76
C THR A 176 22.03 3.19 -6.16
N TYR A 177 22.92 4.06 -6.59
CA TYR A 177 22.90 4.68 -7.92
C TYR A 177 24.11 4.23 -8.74
N ASP A 178 23.87 3.79 -9.98
CA ASP A 178 24.95 3.58 -10.95
C ASP A 178 25.34 4.94 -11.55
N VAL A 179 26.54 5.39 -11.22
CA VAL A 179 27.08 6.66 -11.71
C VAL A 179 28.29 6.46 -12.62
N THR A 180 28.52 5.23 -13.07
CA THR A 180 29.70 4.85 -13.88
C THR A 180 29.88 5.73 -15.10
N ALA A 181 28.80 5.93 -15.87
CA ALA A 181 28.82 6.70 -17.12
C ALA A 181 28.67 8.22 -16.91
N LEU A 182 28.39 8.66 -15.67
CA LEU A 182 28.14 10.07 -15.36
C LEU A 182 29.38 10.81 -14.85
N LEU A 183 30.40 10.08 -14.38
CA LEU A 183 31.65 10.64 -13.92
C LEU A 183 32.54 11.03 -15.12
N THR A 184 33.01 12.28 -15.12
CA THR A 184 33.74 12.89 -16.25
C THR A 184 35.21 13.23 -15.91
N GLY A 185 35.57 13.14 -14.62
CA GLY A 185 36.92 13.44 -14.14
C GLY A 185 36.93 14.51 -13.04
N ASP A 186 36.39 15.67 -13.32
CA ASP A 186 36.14 16.73 -12.34
C ASP A 186 34.63 16.89 -12.22
N ASP A 187 34.06 16.42 -11.11
CA ASP A 187 32.63 16.23 -10.95
C ASP A 187 32.14 16.87 -9.64
N THR A 188 30.90 17.38 -9.66
CA THR A 188 30.26 17.97 -8.50
C THR A 188 29.09 17.10 -8.08
N LEU A 189 29.17 16.50 -6.88
CA LEU A 189 28.09 15.72 -6.29
C LEU A 189 27.35 16.59 -5.26
N THR A 190 26.03 16.76 -5.45
CA THR A 190 25.17 17.53 -4.55
C THR A 190 24.02 16.70 -4.02
N PHE A 191 23.59 17.02 -2.80
CA PHE A 191 22.38 16.47 -2.17
C PHE A 191 21.57 17.61 -1.61
N THR A 192 20.27 17.65 -1.94
CA THR A 192 19.31 18.48 -1.23
C THR A 192 18.56 17.60 -0.23
N VAL A 193 18.59 17.92 1.05
CA VAL A 193 17.96 17.14 2.12
C VAL A 193 16.90 17.99 2.80
N ALA A 194 15.63 17.62 2.67
CA ALA A 194 14.48 18.23 3.35
C ALA A 194 14.13 17.45 4.62
N GLY A 195 13.29 18.03 5.49
CA GLY A 195 12.94 17.44 6.79
C GLY A 195 12.21 16.10 6.70
N GLY A 196 11.30 15.95 5.75
CA GLY A 196 10.51 14.72 5.54
C GLY A 196 9.86 14.19 6.82
N TRP A 197 9.77 12.87 6.95
CA TRP A 197 9.19 12.21 8.13
C TRP A 197 10.12 12.21 9.35
N ALA A 198 11.43 12.30 9.17
CA ALA A 198 12.40 12.19 10.27
C ALA A 198 12.54 13.47 11.11
N VAL A 199 12.51 14.63 10.46
CA VAL A 199 12.77 15.95 11.05
C VAL A 199 11.60 16.91 10.83
N GLY A 200 10.89 16.77 9.71
CA GLY A 200 9.79 17.66 9.31
C GLY A 200 8.58 17.55 10.23
N SER A 201 7.64 18.46 10.03
CA SER A 201 6.36 18.49 10.72
C SER A 201 5.44 17.38 10.22
N PHE A 202 4.90 16.56 11.13
CA PHE A 202 4.08 15.43 10.77
C PHE A 202 2.96 15.13 11.79
N VAL A 203 1.92 14.40 11.40
CA VAL A 203 0.67 14.05 12.10
C VAL A 203 -0.17 15.23 12.59
N PHE A 204 -1.36 14.96 13.13
CA PHE A 204 -2.35 15.97 13.61
C PHE A 204 -1.78 17.02 14.56
N THR A 205 -0.77 16.65 15.34
CA THR A 205 -0.14 17.54 16.32
C THR A 205 0.97 18.38 15.71
N ARG A 206 1.29 18.17 14.43
CA ARG A 206 2.38 18.86 13.72
C ARG A 206 3.72 18.76 14.47
N LYS A 207 3.98 17.59 15.08
CA LYS A 207 5.29 17.36 15.72
C LYS A 207 6.40 17.33 14.68
N ASN A 208 7.50 17.99 14.99
CA ASN A 208 8.73 17.95 14.20
C ASN A 208 9.90 17.40 15.03
N ARG A 209 11.03 17.14 14.40
CA ARG A 209 12.28 16.67 15.05
C ARG A 209 12.07 15.44 15.95
N VAL A 210 11.20 14.53 15.52
CA VAL A 210 10.84 13.35 16.32
C VAL A 210 11.98 12.33 16.35
N THR A 211 12.65 12.13 15.22
CA THR A 211 13.72 11.15 15.07
C THR A 211 15.11 11.78 15.15
N ALA A 212 15.31 12.93 14.53
CA ALA A 212 16.55 13.68 14.54
C ALA A 212 16.28 15.16 14.83
N ASP A 213 17.27 15.90 15.37
CA ASP A 213 17.13 17.32 15.64
C ASP A 213 17.24 18.19 14.38
N ARG A 214 17.97 17.69 13.40
CA ARG A 214 18.23 18.33 12.11
C ARG A 214 18.41 17.29 11.02
N GLN A 215 18.41 17.72 9.76
CA GLN A 215 18.72 16.86 8.63
C GLN A 215 20.18 16.39 8.71
N ALA A 216 20.45 15.18 8.28
CA ALA A 216 21.80 14.64 8.18
C ALA A 216 21.93 13.74 6.96
N LEU A 217 23.12 13.72 6.37
CA LEU A 217 23.46 12.94 5.18
C LEU A 217 24.53 11.89 5.53
N LEU A 218 24.38 10.68 4.98
CA LEU A 218 25.40 9.65 4.93
C LEU A 218 25.49 9.11 3.50
N ALA A 219 26.63 9.27 2.86
CA ALA A 219 26.85 8.80 1.50
C ALA A 219 28.27 8.28 1.29
N GLU A 220 28.41 7.34 0.36
CA GLU A 220 29.69 6.83 -0.14
C GLU A 220 29.64 6.60 -1.64
N LEU A 221 30.57 7.20 -2.36
CA LEU A 221 30.89 6.88 -3.74
C LEU A 221 32.03 5.87 -3.78
N ARG A 222 31.75 4.66 -4.27
CA ARG A 222 32.72 3.61 -4.50
C ARG A 222 33.07 3.52 -5.97
N ILE A 223 34.33 3.69 -6.31
CA ILE A 223 34.87 3.69 -7.68
C ILE A 223 35.83 2.52 -7.82
N GLU A 224 35.61 1.68 -8.82
CA GLU A 224 36.51 0.61 -9.25
C GLU A 224 37.16 1.03 -10.56
N TYR A 225 38.47 1.10 -10.58
CA TYR A 225 39.23 1.52 -11.74
C TYR A 225 39.61 0.34 -12.64
N MET A 226 39.91 0.61 -13.92
CA MET A 226 40.32 -0.40 -14.88
C MET A 226 41.64 -1.11 -14.50
N ASP A 227 42.47 -0.48 -13.63
CA ASP A 227 43.71 -1.10 -13.09
C ASP A 227 43.44 -2.04 -11.91
N GLY A 228 42.17 -2.27 -11.54
CA GLY A 228 41.75 -3.14 -10.44
C GLY A 228 41.81 -2.46 -9.06
N THR A 229 42.27 -1.21 -8.98
CA THR A 229 42.25 -0.48 -7.70
C THR A 229 40.85 0.04 -7.39
N THR A 230 40.57 0.24 -6.10
CA THR A 230 39.25 0.77 -5.63
C THR A 230 39.49 2.00 -4.77
N GLU A 231 38.67 3.01 -4.99
CA GLU A 231 38.57 4.22 -4.18
C GLU A 231 37.18 4.34 -3.54
N THR A 232 37.10 4.92 -2.35
CA THR A 232 35.83 5.23 -1.69
C THR A 232 35.88 6.63 -1.12
N ILE A 233 34.99 7.49 -1.60
CA ILE A 233 34.77 8.87 -1.12
C ILE A 233 33.51 8.87 -0.28
N GLY A 234 33.67 9.02 1.04
CA GLY A 234 32.57 9.07 2.00
C GLY A 234 32.25 10.48 2.45
N THR A 235 31.10 10.65 3.09
CA THR A 235 30.73 11.88 3.77
C THR A 235 31.64 12.11 4.98
N ASP A 236 32.22 13.30 5.08
CA ASP A 236 33.11 13.74 6.17
C ASP A 236 33.14 15.27 6.29
N ALA A 237 34.02 15.83 7.13
CA ALA A 237 34.16 17.26 7.35
C ALA A 237 34.74 18.03 6.16
N THR A 238 35.11 17.39 5.07
CA THR A 238 35.56 18.05 3.82
C THR A 238 34.41 18.37 2.88
N TRP A 239 33.21 17.92 3.19
CA TRP A 239 32.02 18.29 2.46
C TRP A 239 31.59 19.70 2.86
N GLN A 240 30.94 20.39 1.94
CA GLN A 240 30.32 21.69 2.22
C GLN A 240 28.82 21.57 2.38
N VAL A 241 28.25 22.47 3.15
CA VAL A 241 26.81 22.57 3.39
C VAL A 241 26.34 24.01 3.29
N SER A 242 25.11 24.23 2.84
CA SER A 242 24.45 25.53 2.80
C SER A 242 22.95 25.38 2.95
N GLU A 243 22.30 26.39 3.57
CA GLU A 243 20.84 26.51 3.70
C GLU A 243 20.26 27.55 2.72
N SER A 244 21.11 28.13 1.87
CA SER A 244 20.71 29.17 0.91
C SER A 244 20.19 28.62 -0.42
N GLY A 245 19.91 27.32 -0.52
CA GLY A 245 19.38 26.71 -1.76
C GLY A 245 18.02 27.27 -2.19
N PRO A 246 17.61 27.00 -3.46
CA PRO A 246 16.36 27.53 -4.03
C PRO A 246 15.09 26.97 -3.35
N VAL A 247 15.14 25.80 -2.73
CA VAL A 247 14.03 25.27 -1.93
C VAL A 247 14.03 25.95 -0.58
N ARG A 248 13.13 26.90 -0.38
CA ARG A 248 13.05 27.73 0.83
C ARG A 248 12.18 27.14 1.92
N MET A 249 11.26 26.26 1.59
CA MET A 249 10.40 25.49 2.50
C MET A 249 10.02 24.22 1.80
N ALA A 250 10.03 23.09 2.54
CA ALA A 250 9.50 21.83 2.10
C ALA A 250 8.85 21.11 3.28
N ASP A 251 7.56 20.84 3.17
CA ASP A 251 6.74 20.19 4.18
C ASP A 251 5.75 19.24 3.49
N LEU A 252 5.61 18.03 4.00
CA LEU A 252 4.74 17.02 3.40
C LEU A 252 3.27 17.46 3.33
N TYR A 253 2.81 18.32 4.24
CA TYR A 253 1.43 18.80 4.29
C TYR A 253 1.25 20.20 3.72
N ASP A 254 2.19 21.11 4.06
CA ASP A 254 2.08 22.50 3.64
C ASP A 254 2.49 22.71 2.18
N GLY A 255 3.41 21.88 1.68
CA GLY A 255 3.88 21.95 0.31
C GLY A 255 5.32 22.40 0.17
N GLU A 256 5.61 23.18 -0.87
CA GLU A 256 6.98 23.62 -1.20
C GLU A 256 7.00 25.09 -1.61
N THR A 257 7.98 25.84 -1.11
CA THR A 257 8.32 27.19 -1.59
C THR A 257 9.67 27.13 -2.28
N TYR A 258 9.69 27.50 -3.54
CA TYR A 258 10.87 27.50 -4.39
C TYR A 258 11.14 28.91 -4.93
N ASP A 259 12.38 29.38 -4.79
CA ASP A 259 12.82 30.66 -5.34
C ASP A 259 13.88 30.43 -6.43
N ALA A 260 13.47 30.56 -7.71
CA ALA A 260 14.35 30.36 -8.85
C ALA A 260 15.39 31.48 -9.05
N THR A 261 15.29 32.58 -8.30
CA THR A 261 16.29 33.67 -8.31
C THR A 261 17.41 33.41 -7.32
N GLN A 262 17.21 32.44 -6.42
CA GLN A 262 18.16 32.14 -5.35
C GLN A 262 19.32 31.29 -5.90
N GLU A 263 20.53 31.81 -5.75
CA GLU A 263 21.76 31.05 -5.95
C GLU A 263 22.25 30.48 -4.62
N ILE A 264 22.82 29.27 -4.65
CA ILE A 264 23.38 28.66 -3.45
C ILE A 264 24.64 29.40 -3.07
N SER A 265 24.64 30.00 -1.90
CA SER A 265 25.74 30.81 -1.33
C SER A 265 26.06 30.34 0.09
N ASP A 266 26.90 31.05 0.80
CA ASP A 266 27.22 30.82 2.21
C ASP A 266 27.70 29.39 2.52
N TRP A 267 28.45 28.81 1.59
CA TRP A 267 29.05 27.49 1.75
C TRP A 267 30.03 27.45 2.92
N HIS A 268 29.88 26.49 3.79
CA HIS A 268 30.80 26.20 4.87
C HIS A 268 30.97 24.71 5.09
N ASN A 269 31.97 24.29 5.87
CA ASN A 269 32.23 22.89 6.08
C ASN A 269 31.13 22.24 6.90
N ALA A 270 30.60 21.12 6.41
CA ALA A 270 29.76 20.23 7.20
C ALA A 270 30.57 19.64 8.39
N ALA A 271 29.87 19.23 9.41
CA ALA A 271 30.46 18.58 10.58
C ALA A 271 29.85 17.18 10.80
N PRO A 272 30.62 16.25 11.42
CA PRO A 272 30.08 14.99 11.87
C PRO A 272 28.87 15.20 12.80
N GLU A 273 27.78 14.47 12.54
CA GLU A 273 26.55 14.52 13.35
C GLU A 273 26.39 13.23 14.15
N THR A 274 25.92 13.36 15.38
CA THR A 274 25.56 12.23 16.23
C THR A 274 24.04 12.13 16.28
N LEU A 275 23.49 11.11 15.64
CA LEU A 275 22.06 10.89 15.60
C LEU A 275 21.49 10.53 16.98
N LYS A 276 20.24 10.92 17.24
CA LYS A 276 19.47 10.47 18.41
C LYS A 276 19.16 8.96 18.40
N VAL A 277 19.19 8.34 17.23
CA VAL A 277 18.87 6.92 17.01
C VAL A 277 20.01 6.25 16.25
N THR A 278 20.17 4.95 16.43
CA THR A 278 21.18 4.13 15.78
C THR A 278 20.50 3.02 14.94
N PRO A 279 19.85 3.36 13.83
CA PRO A 279 19.20 2.35 13.00
C PRO A 279 20.23 1.43 12.32
N ALA A 280 19.86 0.18 12.07
CA ALA A 280 20.54 -0.63 11.07
C ALA A 280 20.33 0.01 9.68
N ILE A 281 21.39 0.15 8.90
CA ILE A 281 21.30 0.71 7.54
C ILE A 281 21.35 -0.43 6.55
N THR A 282 20.28 -0.63 5.77
CA THR A 282 20.11 -1.77 4.86
C THR A 282 19.82 -1.28 3.43
N ALA A 283 20.11 -2.13 2.44
CA ALA A 283 19.71 -1.82 1.07
C ALA A 283 18.21 -1.56 0.95
N ASP A 284 17.85 -0.70 0.03
CA ASP A 284 16.45 -0.37 -0.29
C ASP A 284 15.65 -1.63 -0.61
N TYR A 285 14.61 -1.86 0.17
CA TYR A 285 13.66 -2.96 -0.02
C TYR A 285 12.25 -2.40 0.08
N GLY A 286 11.50 -2.51 -0.96
CA GLY A 286 10.18 -1.93 -1.08
C GLY A 286 9.89 -1.60 -2.53
N ALA A 287 8.88 -0.78 -2.73
CA ALA A 287 8.54 -0.19 -4.02
C ALA A 287 8.82 1.32 -3.92
N PRO A 288 9.82 1.86 -4.62
CA PRO A 288 10.14 3.28 -4.53
C PRO A 288 8.98 4.13 -5.07
N VAL A 289 8.73 5.29 -4.46
CA VAL A 289 7.75 6.23 -5.00
C VAL A 289 8.29 6.86 -6.28
N LYS A 290 7.52 6.79 -7.36
CA LYS A 290 7.86 7.35 -8.67
C LYS A 290 6.73 8.19 -9.24
N ALA A 291 7.06 8.95 -10.28
CA ALA A 291 6.07 9.60 -11.15
C ALA A 291 5.51 8.56 -12.14
N HIS A 292 4.19 8.55 -12.28
CA HIS A 292 3.47 7.63 -13.16
C HIS A 292 2.61 8.38 -14.16
N GLU A 293 1.29 8.31 -14.05
CA GLU A 293 0.39 8.93 -15.02
C GLU A 293 0.45 10.46 -14.98
N VAL A 294 0.46 11.05 -16.16
CA VAL A 294 0.35 12.50 -16.35
C VAL A 294 -1.05 12.82 -16.87
N ARG A 295 -1.73 13.75 -16.22
CA ARG A 295 -3.07 14.19 -16.59
C ARG A 295 -3.10 15.66 -16.93
N LYS A 296 -3.68 15.97 -18.09
CA LYS A 296 -4.01 17.35 -18.49
C LYS A 296 -5.37 17.73 -17.93
N PRO A 297 -5.60 19.01 -17.63
CA PRO A 297 -6.92 19.46 -17.21
C PRO A 297 -7.96 19.25 -18.32
N VAL A 298 -9.15 18.82 -17.91
CA VAL A 298 -10.32 18.66 -18.81
C VAL A 298 -11.22 19.89 -18.79
N ALA A 299 -11.10 20.74 -17.78
CA ALA A 299 -11.81 22.01 -17.67
C ALA A 299 -10.94 23.05 -16.96
N VAL A 300 -11.19 24.32 -17.33
CA VAL A 300 -10.58 25.49 -16.71
C VAL A 300 -11.70 26.48 -16.38
N MET A 301 -11.73 26.97 -15.16
CA MET A 301 -12.75 27.90 -14.67
C MET A 301 -12.11 29.00 -13.82
N THR A 302 -12.82 30.05 -13.53
CA THR A 302 -12.35 31.16 -12.67
C THR A 302 -13.20 31.21 -11.41
N ALA A 303 -12.59 31.12 -10.26
CA ALA A 303 -13.25 31.29 -8.98
C ALA A 303 -13.61 32.77 -8.70
N PRO A 304 -14.56 33.07 -7.80
CA PRO A 304 -14.99 34.44 -7.51
C PRO A 304 -13.86 35.38 -7.05
N ASP A 305 -12.80 34.86 -6.46
CA ASP A 305 -11.62 35.60 -6.00
C ASP A 305 -10.55 35.81 -7.11
N GLY A 306 -10.88 35.40 -8.36
CA GLY A 306 -9.99 35.52 -9.52
C GLY A 306 -8.95 34.40 -9.64
N GLU A 307 -8.99 33.37 -8.81
CA GLU A 307 -8.12 32.19 -8.94
C GLU A 307 -8.55 31.35 -10.16
N THR A 308 -7.61 30.93 -10.98
CA THR A 308 -7.88 30.01 -12.10
C THR A 308 -7.86 28.58 -11.61
N ILE A 309 -8.97 27.85 -11.73
CA ILE A 309 -9.14 26.47 -11.26
C ILE A 309 -9.04 25.51 -12.45
N TYR A 310 -8.22 24.46 -12.30
CA TYR A 310 -8.02 23.39 -13.28
C TYR A 310 -8.58 22.09 -12.72
N ASP A 311 -9.51 21.43 -13.45
CA ASP A 311 -10.06 20.11 -13.13
C ASP A 311 -9.29 19.02 -13.92
N PHE A 312 -8.61 18.11 -13.24
CA PHE A 312 -7.90 16.97 -13.84
C PHE A 312 -8.77 15.72 -14.01
N ALA A 313 -10.06 15.80 -13.69
CA ALA A 313 -11.05 14.72 -13.78
C ALA A 313 -10.76 13.48 -12.92
N GLN A 314 -9.68 13.48 -12.15
CA GLN A 314 -9.28 12.37 -11.30
C GLN A 314 -8.69 12.89 -9.99
N ASN A 315 -9.23 12.45 -8.85
CA ASN A 315 -8.61 12.62 -7.55
C ASN A 315 -7.39 11.68 -7.45
N LEU A 316 -6.22 12.22 -7.12
CA LEU A 316 -4.95 11.47 -7.08
C LEU A 316 -4.00 12.02 -6.01
N ALA A 317 -3.03 11.22 -5.60
CA ALA A 317 -1.84 11.69 -4.91
C ALA A 317 -0.77 12.06 -5.93
N GLY A 318 -0.17 13.24 -5.78
CA GLY A 318 0.85 13.68 -6.73
C GLY A 318 1.24 15.14 -6.60
N VAL A 319 1.78 15.66 -7.66
CA VAL A 319 2.23 17.06 -7.79
C VAL A 319 1.68 17.68 -9.06
N VAL A 320 1.60 18.99 -9.07
CA VAL A 320 1.33 19.76 -10.29
C VAL A 320 2.65 20.16 -10.92
N ARG A 321 2.79 19.96 -12.22
CA ARG A 321 3.88 20.47 -13.05
C ARG A 321 3.37 21.64 -13.88
N ILE A 322 4.05 22.79 -13.78
CA ILE A 322 3.74 24.00 -14.52
C ILE A 322 4.90 24.37 -15.45
N LYS A 323 4.55 24.90 -16.64
CA LYS A 323 5.51 25.46 -17.59
C LYS A 323 4.96 26.77 -18.14
N PHE A 324 5.76 27.83 -18.09
CA PHE A 324 5.35 29.18 -18.52
C PHE A 324 6.56 30.10 -18.70
N ASN A 325 6.35 31.32 -19.30
CA ASN A 325 7.34 32.37 -19.30
C ASN A 325 7.11 33.33 -18.13
N GLY A 326 8.08 33.42 -17.21
CA GLY A 326 8.02 34.26 -16.02
C GLY A 326 8.95 35.49 -16.12
N LYS A 327 8.73 36.42 -15.19
CA LYS A 327 9.60 37.57 -14.90
C LYS A 327 10.26 37.39 -13.54
N ALA A 328 11.51 37.82 -13.40
CA ALA A 328 12.23 37.75 -12.15
C ALA A 328 11.45 38.42 -11.00
N GLY A 329 11.26 37.70 -9.89
CA GLY A 329 10.48 38.13 -8.75
C GLY A 329 8.96 37.98 -8.88
N GLN A 330 8.42 37.53 -10.03
CA GLN A 330 7.01 37.14 -10.16
C GLN A 330 6.76 35.91 -9.31
N VAL A 331 5.64 35.89 -8.55
CA VAL A 331 5.27 34.75 -7.71
C VAL A 331 4.07 34.04 -8.31
N VAL A 332 4.21 32.74 -8.54
CA VAL A 332 3.14 31.84 -8.95
C VAL A 332 2.80 30.91 -7.79
N THR A 333 1.51 30.85 -7.44
CA THR A 333 1.03 29.99 -6.35
C THR A 333 0.08 28.95 -6.92
N VAL A 334 0.27 27.69 -6.54
CA VAL A 334 -0.59 26.55 -6.89
C VAL A 334 -1.15 25.93 -5.62
N ARG A 335 -2.47 26.00 -5.42
CA ARG A 335 -3.19 25.39 -4.32
C ARG A 335 -3.93 24.14 -4.80
N HIS A 336 -4.19 23.20 -3.89
CA HIS A 336 -4.76 21.91 -4.23
C HIS A 336 -5.99 21.61 -3.39
N ALA A 337 -7.01 20.97 -3.97
CA ALA A 337 -8.17 20.44 -3.25
C ALA A 337 -8.78 19.23 -3.96
N GLU A 338 -9.49 18.40 -3.20
CA GLU A 338 -10.19 17.22 -3.73
C GLU A 338 -11.56 17.59 -4.34
N ILE A 339 -12.22 18.61 -3.82
CA ILE A 339 -13.55 19.08 -4.23
C ILE A 339 -13.61 20.60 -4.32
N LEU A 340 -14.68 21.10 -4.92
CA LEU A 340 -14.98 22.53 -4.99
C LEU A 340 -16.12 22.90 -4.04
N ASN A 341 -16.17 24.19 -3.68
CA ASN A 341 -17.34 24.80 -3.08
C ASN A 341 -18.43 25.05 -4.16
N PRO A 342 -19.70 25.29 -3.78
CA PRO A 342 -20.77 25.58 -4.73
C PRO A 342 -20.50 26.78 -5.66
N ASP A 343 -19.67 27.73 -5.21
CA ASP A 343 -19.28 28.91 -6.00
C ASP A 343 -18.11 28.66 -6.98
N GLY A 344 -17.60 27.41 -7.04
CA GLY A 344 -16.49 26.99 -7.89
C GLY A 344 -15.10 27.26 -7.32
N SER A 345 -14.98 27.82 -6.11
CA SER A 345 -13.70 27.94 -5.42
C SER A 345 -13.21 26.61 -4.84
N LEU A 346 -11.91 26.49 -4.54
CA LEU A 346 -11.34 25.29 -3.89
C LEU A 346 -11.94 25.11 -2.49
N ASN A 347 -12.45 23.92 -2.19
CA ASN A 347 -12.82 23.57 -0.82
C ASN A 347 -11.58 23.01 -0.10
N THR A 348 -11.02 23.79 0.80
CA THR A 348 -9.84 23.43 1.59
C THR A 348 -10.16 23.02 3.03
N THR A 349 -11.44 22.94 3.40
CA THR A 349 -11.89 22.61 4.77
C THR A 349 -11.31 21.26 5.23
N PHE A 350 -11.32 20.27 4.34
CA PHE A 350 -10.89 18.89 4.65
C PHE A 350 -9.38 18.68 4.63
N LEU A 351 -8.60 19.70 4.27
CA LEU A 351 -7.15 19.69 4.46
C LEU A 351 -6.77 19.83 5.94
N ARG A 352 -7.70 20.31 6.78
CA ARG A 352 -7.48 20.63 8.20
C ARG A 352 -6.34 21.64 8.36
N THR A 353 -5.19 21.26 8.94
CA THR A 353 -4.05 22.18 9.10
C THR A 353 -3.08 22.17 7.91
N ALA A 354 -3.22 21.25 6.96
CA ALA A 354 -2.39 21.18 5.77
C ALA A 354 -2.72 22.35 4.81
N LYS A 355 -1.70 23.00 4.24
CA LYS A 355 -1.89 24.11 3.30
C LYS A 355 -1.95 23.65 1.85
N ALA A 356 -1.36 22.51 1.53
CA ALA A 356 -1.32 21.89 0.20
C ALA A 356 -1.01 22.90 -0.93
N THR A 357 0.03 23.74 -0.71
CA THR A 357 0.35 24.89 -1.55
C THR A 357 1.79 24.84 -2.05
N ALA A 358 1.98 24.98 -3.35
CA ALA A 358 3.29 25.22 -3.95
C ALA A 358 3.42 26.69 -4.33
N THR A 359 4.52 27.32 -3.96
CA THR A 359 4.84 28.72 -4.27
C THR A 359 6.16 28.80 -5.02
N TYR A 360 6.13 29.41 -6.20
CA TYR A 360 7.27 29.53 -7.07
C TYR A 360 7.59 30.99 -7.37
N THR A 361 8.79 31.45 -6.97
CA THR A 361 9.33 32.76 -7.36
C THR A 361 10.14 32.60 -8.62
N CYS A 362 9.76 33.32 -9.68
CA CYS A 362 10.30 33.18 -11.03
C CYS A 362 11.66 33.88 -11.19
N ARG A 363 12.46 33.35 -12.09
CA ARG A 363 13.52 34.09 -12.82
C ARG A 363 12.93 34.58 -14.15
N ASP A 364 13.74 35.29 -14.96
CA ASP A 364 13.30 35.67 -16.33
C ASP A 364 13.33 34.47 -17.29
N GLY A 365 12.35 34.43 -18.20
CA GLY A 365 12.27 33.48 -19.31
C GLY A 365 11.42 32.26 -19.08
N GLU A 366 11.57 31.24 -19.93
CA GLU A 366 10.85 29.98 -19.86
C GLU A 366 11.29 29.17 -18.62
N GLN A 367 10.33 28.66 -17.90
CA GLN A 367 10.52 27.87 -16.65
C GLN A 367 9.59 26.70 -16.60
N THR A 368 10.08 25.61 -16.02
CA THR A 368 9.28 24.45 -15.62
C THR A 368 9.51 24.21 -14.13
N TYR A 369 8.43 24.03 -13.38
CA TYR A 369 8.51 23.74 -11.94
C TYR A 369 7.51 22.66 -11.56
N SER A 370 7.93 21.83 -10.63
CA SER A 370 7.11 20.84 -9.90
C SER A 370 7.70 20.64 -8.51
N PRO A 371 6.91 20.56 -7.44
CA PRO A 371 7.42 20.23 -6.09
C PRO A 371 8.22 18.94 -6.08
N ARG A 372 9.29 18.89 -5.29
CA ARG A 372 10.21 17.74 -5.22
C ARG A 372 10.14 17.00 -3.88
N PHE A 373 9.82 17.71 -2.79
CA PHE A 373 9.86 17.21 -1.41
C PHE A 373 8.48 17.20 -0.73
N SER A 374 7.42 17.25 -1.51
CA SER A 374 6.05 17.17 -1.04
C SER A 374 5.16 16.51 -2.08
N TYR A 375 3.98 16.03 -1.67
CA TYR A 375 2.90 15.59 -2.56
C TYR A 375 1.56 16.01 -2.00
N MET A 376 0.54 16.10 -2.85
CA MET A 376 -0.80 16.54 -2.51
C MET A 376 -1.82 15.49 -2.92
N GLY A 377 -2.94 15.41 -2.17
CA GLY A 377 -4.13 14.71 -2.61
C GLY A 377 -5.08 15.72 -3.25
N PHE A 378 -5.40 15.57 -4.54
CA PHE A 378 -6.22 16.54 -5.25
C PHE A 378 -6.85 16.02 -6.54
N ARG A 379 -7.96 16.63 -6.90
CA ARG A 379 -8.55 16.61 -8.24
C ARG A 379 -8.41 17.98 -8.91
N TYR A 380 -8.43 19.04 -8.11
CA TYR A 380 -8.44 20.43 -8.58
C TYR A 380 -7.17 21.16 -8.13
N ALA A 381 -6.64 21.99 -9.03
CA ALA A 381 -5.58 22.93 -8.68
C ALA A 381 -6.01 24.37 -9.00
N GLY A 382 -5.82 25.27 -8.04
CA GLY A 382 -6.05 26.70 -8.19
C GLY A 382 -4.72 27.42 -8.38
N VAL A 383 -4.63 28.25 -9.41
CA VAL A 383 -3.40 28.97 -9.77
C VAL A 383 -3.61 30.47 -9.74
N LYS A 384 -2.66 31.19 -9.14
CA LYS A 384 -2.53 32.63 -9.16
C LYS A 384 -1.14 33.06 -9.62
N GLY A 385 -1.03 34.26 -10.18
CA GLY A 385 0.24 34.87 -10.57
C GLY A 385 0.66 34.65 -12.01
N VAL A 386 -0.12 33.88 -12.81
CA VAL A 386 0.07 33.69 -14.26
C VAL A 386 -1.28 33.52 -14.94
N ASP A 387 -1.44 34.07 -16.15
CA ASP A 387 -2.67 33.92 -16.93
C ASP A 387 -2.80 32.48 -17.48
N ALA A 388 -4.03 31.94 -17.49
CA ALA A 388 -4.31 30.58 -17.99
C ALA A 388 -3.83 30.34 -19.43
N LYS A 389 -3.88 31.35 -20.28
CA LYS A 389 -3.42 31.27 -21.72
C LYS A 389 -1.91 31.11 -21.87
N ASP A 390 -1.13 31.51 -20.85
CA ASP A 390 0.34 31.54 -20.85
C ASP A 390 0.91 30.38 -19.99
N LEU A 391 0.05 29.50 -19.47
CA LEU A 391 0.39 28.39 -18.57
C LEU A 391 0.09 27.03 -19.20
N GLU A 392 1.10 26.18 -19.32
CA GLU A 392 0.92 24.73 -19.45
C GLU A 392 0.94 24.12 -18.06
N ILE A 393 -0.07 23.29 -17.73
CA ILE A 393 -0.23 22.67 -16.43
C ILE A 393 -0.64 21.21 -16.56
N GLU A 394 -0.05 20.35 -15.74
CA GLU A 394 -0.32 18.91 -15.70
C GLU A 394 -0.30 18.41 -14.25
N ALA A 395 -1.16 17.47 -13.93
CA ALA A 395 -1.06 16.68 -12.69
C ALA A 395 -0.24 15.43 -12.96
N VAL A 396 0.74 15.15 -12.10
CA VAL A 396 1.63 13.99 -12.16
C VAL A 396 1.34 13.13 -10.95
N ALA A 397 0.81 11.91 -11.15
CA ALA A 397 0.54 10.97 -10.08
C ALA A 397 1.85 10.44 -9.48
N LEU A 398 1.95 10.47 -8.14
CA LEU A 398 3.07 9.91 -7.38
C LEU A 398 2.59 8.79 -6.49
N TYR A 399 3.13 7.59 -6.68
CA TYR A 399 2.87 6.43 -5.83
C TYR A 399 4.01 5.41 -5.94
N SER A 400 4.02 4.45 -5.03
CA SER A 400 4.98 3.36 -5.03
C SER A 400 4.92 2.55 -6.32
N ASP A 401 6.09 2.24 -6.89
CA ASP A 401 6.24 1.55 -8.18
C ASP A 401 5.83 0.07 -8.05
N VAL A 402 4.51 -0.15 -7.94
CA VAL A 402 3.87 -1.46 -7.84
C VAL A 402 3.25 -1.85 -9.18
N GLU A 403 3.57 -3.06 -9.64
CA GLU A 403 3.07 -3.58 -10.90
C GLU A 403 1.55 -3.83 -10.85
N HIS A 404 0.81 -3.35 -11.84
CA HIS A 404 -0.61 -3.65 -12.00
C HIS A 404 -0.77 -5.08 -12.49
N SER A 405 -1.27 -5.99 -11.65
CA SER A 405 -1.27 -7.43 -11.92
C SER A 405 -2.65 -8.01 -12.23
N GLY A 406 -3.73 -7.30 -11.93
CA GLY A 406 -5.08 -7.77 -12.17
C GLY A 406 -6.00 -6.75 -12.82
N SER A 407 -7.06 -7.23 -13.44
CA SER A 407 -8.11 -6.42 -14.05
C SER A 407 -9.48 -7.02 -13.83
N PHE A 408 -10.51 -6.18 -13.80
CA PHE A 408 -11.90 -6.60 -13.72
C PHE A 408 -12.76 -5.67 -14.57
N ARG A 409 -13.66 -6.26 -15.35
CA ARG A 409 -14.73 -5.59 -16.08
C ARG A 409 -15.98 -6.46 -16.13
N CYS A 410 -17.16 -5.84 -16.13
CA CYS A 410 -18.43 -6.54 -16.33
C CYS A 410 -19.39 -5.70 -17.18
N SER A 411 -20.60 -6.21 -17.43
CA SER A 411 -21.63 -5.53 -18.20
C SER A 411 -22.21 -4.27 -17.53
N ASP A 412 -21.94 -4.03 -16.23
CA ASP A 412 -22.39 -2.85 -15.50
C ASP A 412 -21.28 -1.78 -15.44
N GLU A 413 -21.50 -0.65 -16.10
CA GLU A 413 -20.51 0.43 -16.18
C GLU A 413 -20.28 1.17 -14.84
N MET A 414 -21.24 1.15 -13.92
CA MET A 414 -21.04 1.73 -12.61
C MET A 414 -20.11 0.87 -11.75
N LEU A 415 -20.21 -0.47 -11.87
CA LEU A 415 -19.25 -1.39 -11.23
C LEU A 415 -17.85 -1.26 -11.86
N ASN A 416 -17.76 -1.06 -13.17
CA ASN A 416 -16.48 -0.79 -13.84
C ASN A 416 -15.85 0.52 -13.32
N LYS A 417 -16.67 1.55 -13.11
CA LYS A 417 -16.21 2.82 -12.52
C LYS A 417 -15.82 2.64 -11.05
N LEU A 418 -16.58 1.87 -10.27
CA LEU A 418 -16.21 1.53 -8.89
C LEU A 418 -14.85 0.82 -8.84
N GLN A 419 -14.60 -0.17 -9.71
CA GLN A 419 -13.29 -0.85 -9.80
C GLN A 419 -12.16 0.14 -10.12
N SER A 420 -12.41 1.09 -11.03
CA SER A 420 -11.47 2.17 -11.32
C SER A 420 -11.19 3.05 -10.08
N ASN A 421 -12.25 3.42 -9.33
CA ASN A 421 -12.14 4.22 -8.11
C ASN A 421 -11.34 3.47 -7.01
N ILE A 422 -11.56 2.16 -6.86
CA ILE A 422 -10.80 1.28 -5.94
C ILE A 422 -9.31 1.30 -6.30
N THR A 423 -9.00 1.15 -7.59
CA THR A 423 -7.62 1.16 -8.09
C THR A 423 -6.93 2.50 -7.86
N TRP A 424 -7.61 3.62 -8.15
CA TRP A 424 -7.07 4.96 -7.93
C TRP A 424 -6.94 5.31 -6.45
N GLY A 425 -7.87 4.84 -5.60
CA GLY A 425 -7.76 4.96 -4.15
C GLY A 425 -6.50 4.26 -3.61
N ALA A 426 -6.22 3.03 -4.10
CA ALA A 426 -5.02 2.29 -3.76
C ALA A 426 -3.74 3.00 -4.23
N LYS A 427 -3.66 3.40 -5.50
CA LYS A 427 -2.52 4.16 -6.06
C LYS A 427 -2.22 5.41 -5.23
N SER A 428 -3.25 6.20 -4.91
CA SER A 428 -3.10 7.45 -4.18
C SER A 428 -2.63 7.27 -2.73
N ASN A 429 -2.83 6.09 -2.16
CA ASN A 429 -2.49 5.79 -0.76
C ASN A 429 -1.33 4.79 -0.60
N PHE A 430 -0.77 4.26 -1.70
CA PHE A 430 0.47 3.48 -1.66
C PHE A 430 1.67 4.41 -1.93
N VAL A 431 2.00 5.26 -0.97
CA VAL A 431 3.11 6.21 -1.05
C VAL A 431 4.15 5.83 0.00
N ASP A 432 5.05 4.93 -0.40
CA ASP A 432 6.10 4.27 0.40
C ASP A 432 5.57 3.34 1.50
N ILE A 433 4.43 3.66 2.08
CA ILE A 433 3.64 2.86 3.03
C ILE A 433 2.16 2.92 2.62
N PRO A 434 1.30 2.01 3.13
CA PRO A 434 -0.15 2.09 2.90
C PRO A 434 -0.77 3.19 3.77
N THR A 435 -0.80 4.44 3.27
CA THR A 435 -1.41 5.58 3.97
C THR A 435 -2.94 5.51 3.92
N ASP A 436 -3.62 6.16 4.86
CA ASP A 436 -5.08 6.24 4.91
C ASP A 436 -5.66 7.24 3.90
N CYS A 437 -4.99 8.37 3.72
CA CYS A 437 -5.43 9.48 2.89
C CYS A 437 -4.23 10.28 2.35
N PRO A 438 -4.35 10.98 1.18
CA PRO A 438 -3.23 11.72 0.61
C PRO A 438 -3.27 13.24 0.83
N GLN A 439 -4.38 13.84 1.34
CA GLN A 439 -4.62 15.28 1.21
C GLN A 439 -4.40 16.10 2.48
N ARG A 440 -4.76 15.56 3.66
CA ARG A 440 -4.82 16.29 4.93
C ARG A 440 -3.58 16.06 5.80
N ASP A 441 -3.52 16.67 6.97
CA ASP A 441 -2.44 16.51 7.96
C ASP A 441 -2.48 15.15 8.71
N GLU A 442 -2.60 14.06 7.94
CA GLU A 442 -2.64 12.67 8.41
C GLU A 442 -1.65 11.83 7.63
N ARG A 443 -2.02 11.20 6.52
CA ARG A 443 -1.16 10.45 5.58
C ARG A 443 -0.30 9.43 6.30
N MET A 444 -0.94 8.62 7.16
CA MET A 444 -0.28 7.67 8.06
C MET A 444 -0.61 6.24 7.65
N GLY A 445 0.29 5.32 7.97
CA GLY A 445 0.09 3.88 7.73
C GLY A 445 -0.91 3.27 8.71
N TRP A 446 -2.19 3.68 8.63
CA TRP A 446 -3.26 3.13 9.46
C TRP A 446 -3.40 1.63 9.25
N THR A 447 -3.22 0.88 10.32
CA THR A 447 -3.17 -0.58 10.27
C THR A 447 -4.54 -1.20 9.97
N GLY A 448 -5.63 -0.57 10.42
CA GLY A 448 -6.99 -1.04 10.15
C GLY A 448 -7.34 -1.02 8.67
N ASP A 449 -6.99 0.05 7.98
CA ASP A 449 -7.29 0.27 6.57
C ASP A 449 -6.68 -0.82 5.69
N ILE A 450 -5.38 -1.08 5.84
CA ILE A 450 -4.72 -2.12 5.06
C ILE A 450 -5.10 -3.53 5.50
N ALA A 451 -5.46 -3.73 6.78
CA ALA A 451 -5.92 -5.03 7.26
C ALA A 451 -7.17 -5.50 6.52
N VAL A 452 -8.13 -4.59 6.27
CA VAL A 452 -9.37 -4.92 5.56
C VAL A 452 -9.21 -4.88 4.05
N PHE A 453 -8.31 -4.05 3.52
CA PHE A 453 -8.16 -3.84 2.07
C PHE A 453 -7.14 -4.78 1.42
N SER A 454 -6.19 -5.37 2.15
CA SER A 454 -5.10 -6.17 1.58
C SER A 454 -5.57 -7.29 0.62
N PRO A 455 -6.71 -8.01 0.82
CA PRO A 455 -7.19 -8.97 -0.16
C PRO A 455 -7.54 -8.33 -1.51
N THR A 456 -8.19 -7.16 -1.50
CA THR A 456 -8.52 -6.40 -2.72
C THR A 456 -7.27 -5.85 -3.39
N ALA A 457 -6.33 -5.33 -2.61
CA ALA A 457 -5.09 -4.78 -3.12
C ALA A 457 -4.28 -5.83 -3.92
N LEU A 458 -4.20 -7.05 -3.40
CA LEU A 458 -3.46 -8.17 -4.00
C LEU A 458 -4.13 -8.77 -5.25
N TYR A 459 -5.40 -8.47 -5.50
CA TYR A 459 -6.02 -8.74 -6.80
C TYR A 459 -5.60 -7.73 -7.87
N ASN A 460 -5.33 -6.48 -7.47
CA ASN A 460 -5.03 -5.38 -8.39
C ASN A 460 -3.53 -5.20 -8.67
N PHE A 461 -2.67 -5.51 -7.69
CA PHE A 461 -1.24 -5.20 -7.74
C PHE A 461 -0.35 -6.33 -7.23
N GLU A 462 0.86 -6.42 -7.77
CA GLU A 462 1.96 -7.19 -7.16
C GLU A 462 2.54 -6.37 -5.99
N LEU A 463 2.29 -6.81 -4.77
CA LEU A 463 2.60 -6.05 -3.55
C LEU A 463 3.62 -6.73 -2.64
N SER A 464 4.30 -7.79 -3.09
CA SER A 464 5.21 -8.56 -2.22
C SER A 464 6.24 -7.66 -1.54
N ARG A 465 7.01 -6.87 -2.31
CA ARG A 465 8.03 -5.97 -1.74
C ARG A 465 7.42 -4.86 -0.88
N PHE A 466 6.34 -4.25 -1.34
CA PHE A 466 5.67 -3.13 -0.65
C PHE A 466 5.14 -3.56 0.71
N LEU A 467 4.38 -4.66 0.78
CA LEU A 467 3.82 -5.16 2.02
C LEU A 467 4.88 -5.82 2.92
N GLU A 468 5.86 -6.56 2.39
CA GLU A 468 6.93 -7.13 3.20
C GLU A 468 7.79 -6.05 3.85
N LYS A 469 8.08 -4.94 3.14
CA LYS A 469 8.75 -3.76 3.71
C LYS A 469 7.95 -3.20 4.88
N TRP A 470 6.67 -2.92 4.67
CA TRP A 470 5.80 -2.40 5.72
C TRP A 470 5.62 -3.37 6.90
N LEU A 471 5.55 -4.68 6.66
CA LEU A 471 5.47 -5.69 7.73
C LEU A 471 6.75 -5.79 8.58
N ARG A 472 7.92 -5.41 8.03
CA ARG A 472 9.15 -5.24 8.83
C ARG A 472 8.98 -4.09 9.83
N ASP A 473 8.34 -3.00 9.40
CA ASP A 473 8.01 -1.88 10.29
C ASP A 473 7.01 -2.31 11.36
N VAL A 474 5.94 -3.05 11.02
CA VAL A 474 4.97 -3.60 11.98
C VAL A 474 5.66 -4.47 13.03
N LYS A 475 6.59 -5.32 12.61
CA LYS A 475 7.38 -6.15 13.52
C LYS A 475 8.26 -5.32 14.44
N ALA A 476 8.92 -4.29 13.89
CA ALA A 476 9.83 -3.41 14.63
C ALA A 476 9.12 -2.52 15.67
N GLU A 477 7.88 -2.09 15.35
CA GLU A 477 7.07 -1.20 16.19
C GLU A 477 6.16 -1.97 17.18
N GLN A 478 6.18 -3.31 17.18
CA GLN A 478 5.36 -4.08 18.12
C GLN A 478 5.66 -3.68 19.56
N LEU A 479 4.62 -3.30 20.29
CA LEU A 479 4.73 -2.87 21.68
C LEU A 479 5.24 -4.00 22.60
N PRO A 480 5.92 -3.69 23.72
CA PRO A 480 6.40 -4.70 24.69
C PRO A 480 5.29 -5.63 25.19
N THR A 481 4.07 -5.12 25.33
CA THR A 481 2.87 -5.89 25.72
C THR A 481 2.36 -6.82 24.64
N GLY A 482 2.83 -6.69 23.40
CA GLY A 482 2.41 -7.45 22.23
C GLY A 482 1.40 -6.75 21.34
N GLY A 483 0.86 -5.61 21.76
CA GLY A 483 0.00 -4.76 20.93
C GLY A 483 0.72 -4.27 19.67
N ILE A 484 -0.05 -3.93 18.65
CA ILE A 484 0.43 -3.26 17.42
C ILE A 484 -0.08 -1.82 17.46
N PRO A 485 0.74 -0.80 17.15
CA PRO A 485 0.28 0.56 17.03
C PRO A 485 -0.83 0.69 15.96
N ASN A 486 -1.71 1.67 16.12
CA ASN A 486 -2.79 1.90 15.15
C ASN A 486 -2.27 2.39 13.80
N THR A 487 -1.09 3.04 13.80
CA THR A 487 -0.37 3.45 12.60
C THR A 487 1.06 2.94 12.63
N VAL A 488 1.61 2.56 11.48
CA VAL A 488 2.98 2.08 11.35
C VAL A 488 3.59 2.66 10.07
N PRO A 489 4.78 3.27 10.14
CA PRO A 489 5.58 3.60 11.33
C PRO A 489 4.92 4.65 12.23
N VAL A 490 5.18 4.58 13.54
CA VAL A 490 4.60 5.51 14.52
C VAL A 490 5.56 6.58 15.04
N GLN A 491 6.85 6.30 15.00
CA GLN A 491 7.96 7.21 15.33
C GLN A 491 7.83 7.97 16.69
N GLY A 492 6.90 7.55 17.55
CA GLY A 492 6.68 8.23 18.83
C GLY A 492 5.76 9.46 18.76
N TYR A 493 4.94 9.56 17.73
CA TYR A 493 3.97 10.67 17.58
C TYR A 493 2.87 10.68 18.66
N GLY A 494 2.63 9.57 19.35
CA GLY A 494 1.65 9.46 20.43
C GLY A 494 0.23 9.19 19.94
N PHE A 495 -0.75 9.43 20.84
CA PHE A 495 -2.17 9.26 20.53
C PHE A 495 -2.64 10.20 19.41
N PRO A 496 -3.50 9.77 18.47
CA PRO A 496 -4.13 8.45 18.36
C PRO A 496 -3.28 7.40 17.59
N ALA A 497 -2.12 7.78 17.05
CA ALA A 497 -1.25 6.89 16.30
C ALA A 497 -0.82 5.67 17.15
N THR A 498 -0.54 5.90 18.42
CA THR A 498 -0.26 4.84 19.40
C THR A 498 -1.31 4.89 20.51
N MET A 499 -2.08 3.84 20.65
CA MET A 499 -2.89 3.63 21.85
C MET A 499 -1.99 3.15 23.00
N PRO A 500 -2.31 3.48 24.26
CA PRO A 500 -1.48 3.09 25.40
C PRO A 500 -1.42 1.57 25.47
N GLU A 501 -0.26 1.02 25.15
CA GLU A 501 0.20 -0.37 25.32
C GLU A 501 -0.87 -1.48 25.22
N MET A 502 -1.85 -1.31 24.33
CA MET A 502 -2.99 -2.22 24.18
C MET A 502 -2.96 -2.95 22.86
N ALA A 503 -3.69 -4.09 22.80
CA ALA A 503 -4.17 -4.63 21.54
C ALA A 503 -5.49 -3.92 21.17
N VAL A 504 -5.63 -3.51 19.91
CA VAL A 504 -6.85 -2.92 19.36
C VAL A 504 -7.34 -3.79 18.21
N ASP A 505 -8.64 -4.17 18.28
CA ASP A 505 -9.28 -5.02 17.29
C ASP A 505 -9.27 -4.40 15.90
N TRP A 506 -9.18 -5.24 14.88
CA TRP A 506 -9.13 -4.93 13.44
C TRP A 506 -7.90 -4.12 13.02
N TRP A 507 -7.47 -3.11 13.80
CA TRP A 507 -6.25 -2.35 13.53
C TRP A 507 -5.00 -3.18 13.79
N GLY A 508 -4.80 -3.63 15.02
CA GLY A 508 -3.66 -4.49 15.35
C GLY A 508 -3.69 -5.84 14.64
N ASP A 509 -4.86 -6.29 14.18
CA ASP A 509 -5.05 -7.51 13.41
C ASP A 509 -4.23 -7.53 12.11
N ALA A 510 -3.81 -6.37 11.61
CA ALA A 510 -2.97 -6.24 10.43
C ALA A 510 -1.73 -7.15 10.48
N CYS A 511 -1.13 -7.35 11.66
CA CYS A 511 0.01 -8.24 11.80
C CYS A 511 -0.29 -9.73 11.53
N VAL A 512 -1.58 -10.11 11.47
CA VAL A 512 -2.05 -11.46 11.13
C VAL A 512 -2.70 -11.48 9.76
N LEU A 513 -3.58 -10.52 9.47
CA LEU A 513 -4.43 -10.52 8.27
C LEU A 513 -3.64 -10.17 7.00
N VAL A 514 -2.75 -9.20 7.06
CA VAL A 514 -1.95 -8.79 5.88
C VAL A 514 -0.96 -9.90 5.47
N PRO A 515 -0.16 -10.51 6.37
CA PRO A 515 0.68 -11.66 6.01
C PRO A 515 -0.13 -12.85 5.51
N TRP A 516 -1.33 -13.07 6.05
CA TRP A 516 -2.21 -14.14 5.56
C TRP A 516 -2.69 -13.88 4.14
N ALA A 517 -3.18 -12.68 3.83
CA ALA A 517 -3.60 -12.30 2.49
C ALA A 517 -2.43 -12.40 1.49
N LEU A 518 -1.23 -11.95 1.88
CA LEU A 518 -0.04 -12.06 1.04
C LEU A 518 0.35 -13.53 0.79
N TYR A 519 0.26 -14.38 1.81
CA TYR A 519 0.47 -15.83 1.65
C TYR A 519 -0.58 -16.46 0.71
N GLU A 520 -1.86 -16.14 0.86
CA GLU A 520 -2.91 -16.65 -0.04
C GLU A 520 -2.65 -16.27 -1.50
N ALA A 521 -2.20 -15.03 -1.74
CA ALA A 521 -1.91 -14.55 -3.09
C ALA A 521 -0.61 -15.13 -3.69
N THR A 522 0.44 -15.29 -2.87
CA THR A 522 1.80 -15.59 -3.36
C THR A 522 2.30 -17.00 -3.03
N GLY A 523 1.70 -17.69 -2.06
CA GLY A 523 2.22 -18.94 -1.53
C GLY A 523 3.50 -18.82 -0.69
N SER A 524 4.03 -17.60 -0.48
CA SER A 524 5.28 -17.37 0.25
C SER A 524 5.16 -17.71 1.73
N LEU A 525 5.93 -18.71 2.17
CA LEU A 525 6.03 -19.08 3.59
C LEU A 525 6.92 -18.10 4.38
N ASP A 526 7.73 -17.30 3.72
CA ASP A 526 8.74 -16.47 4.39
C ASP A 526 8.09 -15.32 5.15
N VAL A 527 7.06 -14.69 4.58
CA VAL A 527 6.27 -13.66 5.27
C VAL A 527 5.59 -14.24 6.53
N LEU A 528 5.06 -15.47 6.45
CA LEU A 528 4.47 -16.11 7.61
C LEU A 528 5.52 -16.43 8.69
N ARG A 529 6.70 -16.95 8.29
CA ARG A 529 7.81 -17.22 9.21
C ARG A 529 8.32 -15.95 9.89
N MET A 530 8.48 -14.87 9.11
CA MET A 530 8.93 -13.57 9.60
C MET A 530 7.99 -13.00 10.66
N MET A 531 6.67 -13.08 10.42
CA MET A 531 5.64 -12.46 11.26
C MET A 531 5.12 -13.37 12.38
N TYR A 532 5.38 -14.68 12.34
CA TYR A 532 4.82 -15.64 13.30
C TYR A 532 5.05 -15.27 14.78
N PRO A 533 6.26 -14.87 15.22
CA PRO A 533 6.48 -14.44 16.60
C PRO A 533 5.66 -13.19 16.99
N THR A 534 5.51 -12.25 16.07
CA THR A 534 4.69 -11.03 16.24
C THR A 534 3.22 -11.38 16.39
N MET A 535 2.70 -12.26 15.54
CA MET A 535 1.31 -12.76 15.60
C MET A 535 1.02 -13.44 16.95
N GLN A 536 1.95 -14.30 17.44
CA GLN A 536 1.80 -14.96 18.73
C GLN A 536 1.71 -13.98 19.90
N LYS A 537 2.58 -12.98 19.92
CA LYS A 537 2.58 -11.93 20.95
C LYS A 537 1.29 -11.12 20.89
N TYR A 538 0.83 -10.77 19.69
CA TYR A 538 -0.40 -10.01 19.48
C TYR A 538 -1.64 -10.78 19.97
N VAL A 539 -1.84 -12.04 19.55
CA VAL A 539 -2.97 -12.86 20.00
C VAL A 539 -2.92 -13.07 21.52
N LYS A 540 -1.72 -13.19 22.11
CA LYS A 540 -1.57 -13.25 23.58
C LYS A 540 -2.04 -11.94 24.24
N ALA A 541 -1.72 -10.77 23.67
CA ALA A 541 -2.20 -9.48 24.16
C ALA A 541 -3.73 -9.38 24.05
N CYS A 542 -4.32 -9.78 22.92
CA CYS A 542 -5.77 -9.84 22.76
C CYS A 542 -6.43 -10.73 23.83
N CYS A 543 -5.87 -11.91 24.10
CA CYS A 543 -6.37 -12.81 25.15
C CYS A 543 -6.30 -12.18 26.55
N PHE A 544 -5.28 -11.40 26.84
CA PHE A 544 -5.15 -10.69 28.11
C PHE A 544 -6.32 -9.71 28.30
N TRP A 545 -6.59 -8.87 27.30
CA TRP A 545 -7.66 -7.89 27.34
C TRP A 545 -9.05 -8.52 27.34
N ALA A 546 -9.27 -9.58 26.53
CA ALA A 546 -10.53 -10.33 26.52
C ALA A 546 -10.76 -11.13 27.82
N GLY A 547 -9.73 -11.40 28.61
CA GLY A 547 -9.79 -12.21 29.82
C GLY A 547 -10.33 -11.52 31.07
N PHE A 548 -10.77 -10.28 31.00
CA PHE A 548 -11.30 -9.52 32.13
C PHE A 548 -12.66 -10.06 32.65
N GLY A 549 -13.39 -10.81 31.81
CA GLY A 549 -14.65 -11.47 32.21
C GLY A 549 -14.44 -12.78 32.98
N ILE A 550 -15.49 -13.24 33.66
CA ILE A 550 -15.54 -14.49 34.44
C ILE A 550 -16.54 -15.46 33.78
N GLY A 551 -16.28 -16.77 33.84
CA GLY A 551 -17.13 -17.80 33.26
C GLY A 551 -17.27 -17.67 31.73
N LYS A 552 -18.50 -17.72 31.23
CA LYS A 552 -18.79 -17.60 29.79
C LYS A 552 -18.36 -16.24 29.17
N HIS A 553 -18.23 -15.21 29.99
CA HIS A 553 -17.79 -13.88 29.56
C HIS A 553 -16.29 -13.77 29.40
N ARG A 554 -15.49 -14.75 29.77
CA ARG A 554 -14.02 -14.74 29.73
C ARG A 554 -13.47 -14.46 28.32
N TYR A 555 -14.17 -14.92 27.29
CA TYR A 555 -13.74 -14.81 25.89
C TYR A 555 -14.48 -13.71 25.14
N ILE A 556 -15.26 -12.89 25.82
CA ILE A 556 -15.80 -11.64 25.27
C ILE A 556 -14.78 -10.54 25.55
N TRP A 557 -14.44 -9.79 24.52
CA TRP A 557 -13.49 -8.69 24.66
C TRP A 557 -14.16 -7.49 25.34
N HIS A 558 -13.81 -7.27 26.60
CA HIS A 558 -14.46 -6.27 27.47
C HIS A 558 -13.66 -5.00 27.73
N THR A 559 -12.59 -4.72 26.96
CA THR A 559 -11.88 -3.44 27.07
C THR A 559 -12.88 -2.29 26.93
N PRO A 560 -12.74 -1.18 27.68
CA PRO A 560 -13.62 -0.03 27.55
C PRO A 560 -13.76 0.43 26.11
N SER A 561 -14.98 0.69 25.67
CA SER A 561 -15.30 1.01 24.25
C SER A 561 -14.52 2.20 23.69
N VAL A 562 -14.20 3.20 24.53
CA VAL A 562 -13.41 4.38 24.15
C VAL A 562 -11.97 4.05 23.72
N LEU A 563 -11.50 2.83 23.98
CA LEU A 563 -10.17 2.34 23.60
C LEU A 563 -10.21 1.49 22.32
N HIS A 564 -11.37 1.37 21.68
CA HIS A 564 -11.61 0.69 20.42
C HIS A 564 -12.16 1.66 19.37
N PHE A 565 -12.00 1.30 18.10
CA PHE A 565 -12.72 1.98 17.02
C PHE A 565 -14.12 1.39 16.81
N GLY A 566 -14.32 0.12 17.19
CA GLY A 566 -15.60 -0.56 17.10
C GLY A 566 -16.06 -0.75 15.66
N ASP A 567 -17.31 -0.39 15.38
CA ASP A 567 -17.88 -0.42 14.02
C ASP A 567 -17.63 0.95 13.35
N TRP A 568 -16.35 1.27 13.11
CA TRP A 568 -15.87 2.58 12.70
C TRP A 568 -16.55 3.08 11.43
N VAL A 569 -17.03 4.32 11.47
CA VAL A 569 -17.75 5.00 10.36
C VAL A 569 -19.00 4.23 9.88
N ALA A 570 -19.65 3.45 10.75
CA ALA A 570 -20.93 2.83 10.41
C ALA A 570 -21.99 3.90 10.15
N PRO A 571 -22.63 3.92 8.95
CA PRO A 571 -23.51 5.03 8.57
C PRO A 571 -24.90 4.99 9.22
N ASP A 572 -25.25 3.91 9.88
CA ASP A 572 -26.55 3.75 10.56
C ASP A 572 -26.61 4.44 11.93
N VAL A 573 -25.48 4.95 12.43
CA VAL A 573 -25.39 5.74 13.67
C VAL A 573 -24.42 6.92 13.46
N PRO A 574 -24.79 8.15 13.92
CA PRO A 574 -24.08 9.37 13.52
C PRO A 574 -22.84 9.70 14.38
N LYS A 575 -22.64 9.05 15.54
CA LYS A 575 -21.62 9.49 16.51
C LYS A 575 -20.51 8.45 16.71
N MET A 576 -19.26 8.92 16.80
CA MET A 576 -18.08 8.11 17.11
C MET A 576 -18.30 7.23 18.35
N SER A 577 -18.89 7.76 19.42
CA SER A 577 -19.16 6.98 20.65
C SER A 577 -20.12 5.81 20.43
N GLN A 578 -21.00 5.91 19.42
CA GLN A 578 -21.92 4.82 19.05
C GLN A 578 -21.20 3.75 18.23
N TRP A 579 -20.27 4.12 17.34
CA TRP A 579 -19.38 3.18 16.64
C TRP A 579 -18.56 2.38 17.65
N GLN A 580 -17.93 3.08 18.60
CA GLN A 580 -17.12 2.48 19.67
C GLN A 580 -17.96 1.58 20.62
N ALA A 581 -19.19 1.93 20.90
CA ALA A 581 -20.09 1.14 21.75
C ALA A 581 -20.34 -0.29 21.20
N ARG A 582 -20.18 -0.50 19.88
CA ARG A 582 -20.30 -1.80 19.21
C ARG A 582 -19.05 -2.68 19.35
N SER A 583 -17.99 -2.20 20.00
CA SER A 583 -16.68 -2.87 20.09
C SER A 583 -16.72 -4.27 20.69
N LYS A 584 -17.64 -4.57 21.63
CA LYS A 584 -17.76 -5.94 22.17
C LYS A 584 -18.10 -6.99 21.10
N TYR A 585 -18.81 -6.59 20.04
CA TYR A 585 -19.12 -7.46 18.90
C TYR A 585 -17.93 -7.54 17.96
N THR A 586 -17.39 -6.38 17.54
CA THR A 586 -16.28 -6.31 16.60
C THR A 586 -15.00 -6.91 17.16
N ALA A 587 -14.62 -6.56 18.40
CA ALA A 587 -13.40 -7.05 19.02
C ALA A 587 -13.46 -8.55 19.34
N THR A 588 -14.62 -9.06 19.78
CA THR A 588 -14.77 -10.50 20.00
C THR A 588 -14.67 -11.29 18.69
N ALA A 589 -15.27 -10.79 17.61
CA ALA A 589 -15.13 -11.39 16.28
C ALA A 589 -13.68 -11.32 15.76
N SER A 590 -12.97 -10.20 15.98
CA SER A 590 -11.55 -10.03 15.67
C SER A 590 -10.68 -11.09 16.35
N LEU A 591 -10.86 -11.31 17.66
CA LEU A 591 -10.11 -12.35 18.37
C LEU A 591 -10.39 -13.77 17.84
N CYS A 592 -11.62 -14.06 17.43
CA CYS A 592 -11.98 -15.31 16.77
C CYS A 592 -11.23 -15.46 15.44
N ASN A 593 -11.24 -14.41 14.61
CA ASN A 593 -10.58 -14.35 13.30
C ASN A 593 -9.06 -14.54 13.43
N THR A 594 -8.42 -13.70 14.23
CA THR A 594 -6.96 -13.72 14.40
C THR A 594 -6.45 -15.03 14.99
N SER A 595 -7.12 -15.58 16.00
CA SER A 595 -6.75 -16.88 16.56
C SER A 595 -7.01 -18.04 15.58
N GLY A 596 -8.11 -18.02 14.82
CA GLY A 596 -8.42 -19.01 13.79
C GLY A 596 -7.42 -18.96 12.62
N THR A 597 -7.04 -17.77 12.17
CA THR A 597 -6.03 -17.56 11.11
C THR A 597 -4.64 -17.99 11.60
N LEU A 598 -4.27 -17.64 12.85
CA LEU A 598 -3.00 -18.09 13.43
C LEU A 598 -2.93 -19.61 13.58
N ALA A 599 -4.06 -20.29 13.85
CA ALA A 599 -4.12 -21.76 13.87
C ALA A 599 -3.83 -22.36 12.49
N LYS A 600 -4.35 -21.76 11.41
CA LYS A 600 -4.05 -22.16 10.01
C LYS A 600 -2.57 -21.95 9.71
N ILE A 601 -2.01 -20.79 10.05
CA ILE A 601 -0.59 -20.44 9.85
C ILE A 601 0.30 -21.42 10.61
N ALA A 602 0.00 -21.69 11.90
CA ALA A 602 0.76 -22.63 12.71
C ALA A 602 0.80 -24.03 12.08
N ARG A 603 -0.33 -24.52 11.55
CA ARG A 603 -0.40 -25.81 10.85
C ARG A 603 0.46 -25.81 9.59
N ILE A 604 0.42 -24.76 8.79
CA ILE A 604 1.22 -24.60 7.56
C ILE A 604 2.72 -24.62 7.90
N LEU A 605 3.11 -23.98 9.00
CA LEU A 605 4.49 -23.92 9.47
C LEU A 605 4.92 -25.19 10.27
N GLY A 606 4.09 -26.24 10.32
CA GLY A 606 4.38 -27.49 11.02
C GLY A 606 4.32 -27.41 12.55
N LYS A 607 3.74 -26.35 13.12
CA LYS A 607 3.64 -26.11 14.58
C LYS A 607 2.33 -26.68 15.12
N THR A 608 2.25 -28.00 15.22
CA THR A 608 0.99 -28.75 15.50
C THR A 608 0.36 -28.42 16.85
N GLU A 609 1.15 -28.23 17.91
CA GLU A 609 0.65 -27.87 19.24
C GLU A 609 0.04 -26.47 19.25
N ASP A 610 0.72 -25.49 18.65
CA ASP A 610 0.22 -24.14 18.48
C ASP A 610 -1.06 -24.12 17.62
N ALA A 611 -1.11 -24.90 16.54
CA ALA A 611 -2.28 -25.02 15.68
C ALA A 611 -3.51 -25.53 16.48
N ALA A 612 -3.34 -26.55 17.31
CA ALA A 612 -4.40 -27.07 18.18
C ALA A 612 -4.84 -26.03 19.21
N LYS A 613 -3.88 -25.37 19.88
CA LYS A 613 -4.12 -24.33 20.89
C LYS A 613 -4.93 -23.16 20.31
N TYR A 614 -4.53 -22.60 19.17
CA TYR A 614 -5.20 -21.44 18.60
C TYR A 614 -6.54 -21.80 17.96
N LYS A 615 -6.70 -23.01 17.41
CA LYS A 615 -8.00 -23.52 16.95
C LYS A 615 -9.00 -23.63 18.10
N GLU A 616 -8.56 -24.16 19.24
CA GLU A 616 -9.41 -24.28 20.43
C GLU A 616 -9.76 -22.90 21.01
N LEU A 617 -8.82 -21.93 20.99
CA LEU A 617 -9.10 -20.55 21.38
C LEU A 617 -10.19 -19.94 20.51
N SER A 618 -10.03 -20.01 19.18
CA SER A 618 -11.01 -19.48 18.21
C SER A 618 -12.40 -20.07 18.45
N ARG A 619 -12.49 -21.40 18.67
CA ARG A 619 -13.74 -22.09 19.01
C ARG A 619 -14.38 -21.55 20.30
N LYS A 620 -13.59 -21.38 21.39
CA LYS A 620 -14.09 -20.82 22.65
C LYS A 620 -14.60 -19.40 22.53
N VAL A 621 -13.94 -18.58 21.69
CA VAL A 621 -14.40 -17.22 21.41
C VAL A 621 -15.72 -17.24 20.63
N ALA A 622 -15.84 -18.11 19.62
CA ALA A 622 -17.09 -18.27 18.86
C ALA A 622 -18.24 -18.74 19.78
N ASP A 623 -17.99 -19.74 20.63
CA ASP A 623 -18.98 -20.23 21.62
C ASP A 623 -19.42 -19.11 22.59
N ALA A 624 -18.46 -18.28 23.05
CA ALA A 624 -18.75 -17.14 23.91
C ALA A 624 -19.59 -16.07 23.17
N TYR A 625 -19.24 -15.75 21.93
CA TYR A 625 -20.03 -14.82 21.11
C TYR A 625 -21.49 -15.30 21.02
N CYS A 626 -21.70 -16.55 20.59
CA CYS A 626 -23.04 -17.10 20.43
C CYS A 626 -23.82 -17.16 21.76
N SER A 627 -23.18 -17.56 22.87
CA SER A 627 -23.87 -17.71 24.15
C SER A 627 -24.13 -16.38 24.89
N VAL A 628 -23.28 -15.35 24.67
CA VAL A 628 -23.35 -14.07 25.40
C VAL A 628 -24.00 -12.99 24.59
N LEU A 629 -23.64 -12.85 23.29
CA LEU A 629 -24.05 -11.74 22.42
C LEU A 629 -25.27 -12.06 21.54
N THR A 630 -25.77 -13.32 21.59
CA THR A 630 -26.98 -13.73 20.87
C THR A 630 -28.03 -14.36 21.83
N ASP A 631 -29.19 -14.64 21.30
CA ASP A 631 -30.27 -15.35 21.99
C ASP A 631 -30.11 -16.90 21.94
N GLY A 632 -29.04 -17.38 21.27
CA GLY A 632 -28.81 -18.81 21.02
C GLY A 632 -29.58 -19.39 19.83
N ASN A 633 -30.49 -18.62 19.22
CA ASN A 633 -31.29 -19.01 18.07
C ASN A 633 -30.97 -18.20 16.79
N GLY A 634 -29.79 -17.63 16.71
CA GLY A 634 -29.31 -16.87 15.54
C GLY A 634 -29.72 -15.40 15.53
N LYS A 635 -30.29 -14.86 16.63
CA LYS A 635 -30.58 -13.44 16.75
C LYS A 635 -29.58 -12.77 17.71
N THR A 636 -28.94 -11.68 17.28
CA THR A 636 -28.04 -10.90 18.13
C THR A 636 -28.83 -10.03 19.11
N LYS A 637 -28.27 -9.79 20.30
CA LYS A 637 -28.93 -8.96 21.34
C LYS A 637 -29.02 -7.49 20.95
N GLU A 638 -28.07 -6.99 20.17
CA GLU A 638 -28.10 -5.69 19.54
C GLU A 638 -28.17 -5.91 18.04
N GLU A 639 -29.20 -5.37 17.39
CA GLU A 639 -29.47 -5.63 15.97
C GLU A 639 -28.88 -4.53 15.10
N PHE A 640 -27.70 -4.78 14.55
CA PHE A 640 -27.02 -4.00 13.49
C PHE A 640 -26.29 -4.94 12.56
N GLN A 641 -26.06 -4.50 11.30
CA GLN A 641 -25.60 -5.40 10.24
C GLN A 641 -24.28 -6.10 10.61
N THR A 642 -23.27 -5.36 11.12
CA THR A 642 -21.94 -5.91 11.46
C THR A 642 -22.00 -7.02 12.51
N ALA A 643 -22.95 -6.96 13.45
CA ALA A 643 -23.12 -8.02 14.47
C ALA A 643 -23.50 -9.38 13.88
N TYR A 644 -24.10 -9.42 12.70
CA TYR A 644 -24.41 -10.65 11.97
C TYR A 644 -23.36 -10.99 10.91
N VAL A 645 -22.84 -9.96 10.22
CA VAL A 645 -21.89 -10.11 9.12
C VAL A 645 -20.63 -10.85 9.57
N LEU A 646 -20.01 -10.39 10.66
CA LEU A 646 -18.75 -10.96 11.13
C LEU A 646 -18.89 -12.44 11.52
N PRO A 647 -19.84 -12.83 12.41
CA PRO A 647 -19.95 -14.24 12.78
C PRO A 647 -20.44 -15.15 11.64
N LEU A 648 -21.19 -14.64 10.66
CA LEU A 648 -21.57 -15.42 9.47
C LEU A 648 -20.36 -15.70 8.58
N TYR A 649 -19.59 -14.65 8.25
CA TYR A 649 -18.40 -14.76 7.42
C TYR A 649 -17.30 -15.62 8.08
N LEU A 650 -17.10 -15.46 9.39
CA LEU A 650 -16.09 -16.19 10.16
C LEU A 650 -16.55 -17.59 10.61
N ASN A 651 -17.75 -18.03 10.21
CA ASN A 651 -18.34 -19.32 10.60
C ASN A 651 -18.38 -19.53 12.12
N MET A 652 -18.73 -18.50 12.88
CA MET A 652 -18.83 -18.55 14.34
C MET A 652 -20.17 -19.14 14.82
N PHE A 653 -21.24 -19.02 14.00
CA PHE A 653 -22.53 -19.63 14.35
C PHE A 653 -22.50 -21.14 14.18
N PRO A 654 -23.11 -21.90 15.13
CA PRO A 654 -23.39 -23.32 14.94
C PRO A 654 -24.25 -23.56 13.68
N GLU A 655 -24.01 -24.66 12.97
CA GLU A 655 -24.63 -24.95 11.67
C GLU A 655 -26.17 -24.90 11.74
N ASN A 656 -26.76 -25.42 12.84
CA ASN A 656 -28.20 -25.45 13.03
C ASN A 656 -28.89 -24.11 13.24
N VAL A 657 -28.14 -23.01 13.47
CA VAL A 657 -28.68 -21.64 13.64
C VAL A 657 -28.16 -20.67 12.59
N LYS A 658 -27.18 -21.08 11.80
CA LYS A 658 -26.50 -20.25 10.80
C LYS A 658 -27.45 -19.69 9.75
N ALA A 659 -28.31 -20.55 9.20
CA ALA A 659 -29.32 -20.14 8.21
C ALA A 659 -30.27 -19.06 8.78
N LYS A 660 -30.72 -19.22 10.02
CA LYS A 660 -31.60 -18.26 10.66
C LYS A 660 -30.89 -16.93 10.99
N ALA A 661 -29.61 -16.99 11.31
CA ALA A 661 -28.80 -15.77 11.48
C ALA A 661 -28.65 -15.02 10.14
N ALA A 662 -28.48 -15.74 9.02
CA ALA A 662 -28.44 -15.15 7.68
C ALA A 662 -29.78 -14.51 7.31
N GLU A 663 -30.92 -15.17 7.57
CA GLU A 663 -32.26 -14.59 7.40
C GLU A 663 -32.46 -13.31 8.24
N ASN A 664 -31.94 -13.26 9.46
CA ASN A 664 -32.01 -12.05 10.28
C ASN A 664 -31.16 -10.91 9.71
N LEU A 665 -29.98 -11.20 9.14
CA LEU A 665 -29.18 -10.22 8.39
C LEU A 665 -29.97 -9.70 7.20
N VAL A 666 -30.58 -10.59 6.39
CA VAL A 666 -31.41 -10.20 5.23
C VAL A 666 -32.50 -9.22 5.64
N LYS A 667 -33.25 -9.51 6.73
CA LYS A 667 -34.30 -8.62 7.26
C LYS A 667 -33.77 -7.23 7.63
N LEU A 668 -32.58 -7.16 8.20
CA LEU A 668 -31.93 -5.85 8.50
C LEU A 668 -31.54 -5.10 7.23
N VAL A 669 -31.00 -5.81 6.24
CA VAL A 669 -30.64 -5.21 4.95
C VAL A 669 -31.88 -4.72 4.21
N GLU A 670 -32.94 -5.52 4.15
CA GLU A 670 -34.23 -5.14 3.54
C GLU A 670 -34.87 -3.94 4.26
N LYS A 671 -34.89 -3.96 5.59
CA LYS A 671 -35.39 -2.85 6.41
C LYS A 671 -34.63 -1.55 6.17
N ASN A 672 -33.33 -1.66 5.83
CA ASN A 672 -32.47 -0.54 5.47
C ASN A 672 -32.49 -0.24 3.95
N ASN A 673 -33.47 -0.74 3.21
CA ASN A 673 -33.60 -0.56 1.75
C ASN A 673 -32.32 -0.97 0.98
N TYR A 674 -31.70 -2.08 1.37
CA TYR A 674 -30.46 -2.62 0.79
C TYR A 674 -29.26 -1.65 0.86
N LYS A 675 -29.26 -0.74 1.82
CA LYS A 675 -28.18 0.19 2.07
C LYS A 675 -27.16 -0.39 3.03
N ILE A 676 -25.92 0.12 2.95
CA ILE A 676 -24.84 -0.26 3.87
C ILE A 676 -25.19 0.28 5.27
N GLY A 677 -25.03 -0.58 6.28
CA GLY A 677 -25.15 -0.22 7.69
C GLY A 677 -23.96 -0.78 8.49
N THR A 678 -22.86 -1.09 7.81
CA THR A 678 -21.62 -1.60 8.42
C THR A 678 -20.54 -0.53 8.41
N GLY A 679 -19.69 -0.54 9.44
CA GLY A 679 -18.45 0.20 9.45
C GLY A 679 -17.29 -0.57 8.82
N PHE A 680 -16.06 -0.09 8.98
CA PHE A 680 -14.85 -0.70 8.39
C PHE A 680 -14.71 -2.21 8.66
N PRO A 681 -14.98 -2.74 9.88
CA PRO A 681 -14.86 -4.18 10.13
C PRO A 681 -15.87 -5.04 9.35
N GLY A 682 -17.08 -4.54 9.10
CA GLY A 682 -18.17 -5.31 8.49
C GLY A 682 -18.26 -5.16 6.98
N THR A 683 -17.95 -3.98 6.44
CA THR A 683 -18.13 -3.63 5.02
C THR A 683 -17.42 -4.59 4.04
N PRO A 684 -16.18 -5.07 4.29
CA PRO A 684 -15.51 -6.02 3.41
C PRO A 684 -16.23 -7.36 3.25
N TYR A 685 -17.04 -7.74 4.24
CA TYR A 685 -17.56 -9.09 4.39
C TYR A 685 -19.06 -9.23 4.19
N ILE A 686 -19.82 -8.12 4.16
CA ILE A 686 -21.29 -8.18 4.11
C ILE A 686 -21.83 -8.91 2.88
N LEU A 687 -21.28 -8.66 1.70
CA LEU A 687 -21.71 -9.31 0.47
C LEU A 687 -21.38 -10.80 0.49
N PHE A 688 -20.21 -11.19 1.01
CA PHE A 688 -19.85 -12.60 1.22
C PHE A 688 -20.76 -13.26 2.26
N ALA A 689 -21.03 -12.59 3.38
CA ALA A 689 -21.93 -13.12 4.43
C ALA A 689 -23.33 -13.38 3.89
N LEU A 690 -23.82 -12.59 2.94
CA LEU A 690 -25.10 -12.81 2.27
C LEU A 690 -24.98 -13.93 1.19
N ALA A 691 -24.10 -13.76 0.23
CA ALA A 691 -24.02 -14.65 -0.94
C ALA A 691 -23.65 -16.09 -0.58
N ASP A 692 -22.65 -16.27 0.32
CA ASP A 692 -22.15 -17.59 0.71
C ASP A 692 -23.12 -18.34 1.67
N ASN A 693 -24.15 -17.65 2.18
CA ASN A 693 -25.23 -18.24 2.98
C ASN A 693 -26.57 -18.33 2.22
N GLY A 694 -26.55 -18.31 0.88
CA GLY A 694 -27.70 -18.56 0.04
C GLY A 694 -28.54 -17.32 -0.33
N HIS A 695 -28.07 -16.12 -0.03
CA HIS A 695 -28.80 -14.86 -0.27
C HIS A 695 -28.08 -13.97 -1.29
N ALA A 696 -27.63 -14.57 -2.40
CA ALA A 696 -26.93 -13.86 -3.48
C ALA A 696 -27.76 -12.69 -4.03
N ASP A 697 -29.06 -12.87 -4.25
CA ASP A 697 -29.95 -11.80 -4.74
C ASP A 697 -29.93 -10.57 -3.83
N THR A 698 -29.92 -10.77 -2.50
CA THR A 698 -29.84 -9.68 -1.53
C THR A 698 -28.48 -8.99 -1.59
N ALA A 699 -27.40 -9.77 -1.77
CA ALA A 699 -26.04 -9.22 -1.93
C ALA A 699 -25.95 -8.34 -3.20
N TYR A 700 -26.50 -8.80 -4.33
CA TYR A 700 -26.49 -8.02 -5.57
C TYR A 700 -27.40 -6.79 -5.52
N LYS A 701 -28.55 -6.86 -4.88
CA LYS A 701 -29.41 -5.66 -4.63
C LYS A 701 -28.66 -4.62 -3.80
N MET A 702 -27.84 -5.04 -2.85
CA MET A 702 -27.00 -4.15 -2.06
C MET A 702 -25.83 -3.59 -2.88
N LEU A 703 -25.13 -4.44 -3.64
CA LEU A 703 -24.00 -4.04 -4.49
C LEU A 703 -24.41 -3.01 -5.55
N LEU A 704 -25.57 -3.22 -6.18
CA LEU A 704 -26.11 -2.38 -7.25
C LEU A 704 -26.96 -1.20 -6.74
N ASN A 705 -27.03 -0.99 -5.43
CA ASN A 705 -27.77 0.13 -4.85
C ASN A 705 -27.05 1.45 -5.15
N THR A 706 -27.79 2.44 -5.65
CA THR A 706 -27.30 3.78 -6.01
C THR A 706 -27.71 4.87 -5.02
N GLN A 707 -28.31 4.50 -3.90
CA GLN A 707 -28.76 5.45 -2.86
C GLN A 707 -27.78 5.46 -1.69
N CYS A 708 -27.47 6.63 -1.14
CA CYS A 708 -26.62 6.77 0.04
C CYS A 708 -27.23 6.09 1.28
N PRO A 709 -26.44 5.31 2.04
CA PRO A 709 -25.04 4.91 1.85
C PRO A 709 -24.90 3.66 0.95
N SER A 710 -24.14 3.74 -0.12
CA SER A 710 -23.79 2.60 -0.98
C SER A 710 -22.55 2.93 -1.84
N TRP A 711 -21.85 1.91 -2.35
CA TRP A 711 -20.70 2.10 -3.24
C TRP A 711 -21.05 2.82 -4.54
N LEU A 712 -22.18 2.49 -5.15
CA LEU A 712 -22.58 3.11 -6.41
C LEU A 712 -23.23 4.49 -6.24
N TYR A 713 -23.58 4.89 -5.02
CA TYR A 713 -23.93 6.27 -4.73
C TYR A 713 -22.73 7.20 -4.99
N GLU A 714 -21.56 6.87 -4.45
CA GLU A 714 -20.35 7.65 -4.68
C GLU A 714 -20.05 7.78 -6.19
N VAL A 715 -20.17 6.68 -6.94
CA VAL A 715 -20.00 6.68 -8.40
C VAL A 715 -21.02 7.61 -9.07
N ARG A 716 -22.29 7.55 -8.67
CA ARG A 716 -23.38 8.35 -9.22
C ARG A 716 -23.17 9.85 -9.03
N VAL A 717 -22.63 10.25 -7.88
CA VAL A 717 -22.35 11.68 -7.60
C VAL A 717 -20.95 12.12 -8.04
N GLY A 718 -20.25 11.31 -8.87
CA GLY A 718 -19.04 11.70 -9.60
C GLY A 718 -17.73 11.39 -8.88
N ALA A 719 -17.71 10.50 -7.90
CA ALA A 719 -16.47 10.04 -7.27
C ALA A 719 -15.51 9.42 -8.30
N THR A 720 -14.22 9.69 -8.12
CA THR A 720 -13.14 9.13 -8.92
C THR A 720 -12.16 8.28 -8.09
N THR A 721 -12.41 8.20 -6.80
CA THR A 721 -11.75 7.40 -5.77
C THR A 721 -12.82 6.94 -4.79
N VAL A 722 -12.52 6.00 -3.89
CA VAL A 722 -13.41 5.60 -2.81
C VAL A 722 -13.26 6.60 -1.65
N TRP A 723 -14.36 6.91 -0.98
CA TRP A 723 -14.40 7.88 0.11
C TRP A 723 -14.32 7.22 1.49
N GLU A 724 -13.95 8.01 2.50
CA GLU A 724 -13.95 7.60 3.91
C GLU A 724 -15.37 7.43 4.45
N ARG A 725 -16.28 8.34 4.05
CA ARG A 725 -17.69 8.33 4.41
C ARG A 725 -18.56 8.35 3.16
N TRP A 726 -19.64 7.59 3.20
CA TRP A 726 -20.61 7.44 2.12
C TRP A 726 -21.37 8.74 1.75
N ASP A 727 -21.53 9.64 2.71
CA ASP A 727 -22.26 10.91 2.62
C ASP A 727 -21.33 12.12 2.37
N GLY A 728 -20.14 11.88 1.79
CA GLY A 728 -19.15 12.93 1.53
C GLY A 728 -19.66 14.06 0.66
N LEU A 729 -20.51 13.78 -0.34
CA LEU A 729 -21.26 14.76 -1.10
C LEU A 729 -22.73 14.34 -1.15
N ASP A 730 -23.63 15.33 -1.20
CA ASP A 730 -25.04 15.11 -1.45
C ASP A 730 -25.35 14.94 -2.96
N GLU A 731 -26.63 14.82 -3.32
CA GLU A 731 -27.06 14.64 -4.72
C GLU A 731 -26.82 15.88 -5.61
N ASN A 732 -26.59 17.04 -5.00
CA ASN A 732 -26.26 18.30 -5.69
C ASN A 732 -24.74 18.47 -5.84
N GLY A 733 -23.93 17.54 -5.27
CA GLY A 733 -22.47 17.65 -5.22
C GLY A 733 -21.97 18.59 -4.12
N GLU A 734 -22.81 18.93 -3.15
CA GLU A 734 -22.46 19.77 -2.00
C GLU A 734 -22.03 18.88 -0.83
N CYS A 735 -21.01 19.33 -0.09
CA CYS A 735 -20.61 18.66 1.11
C CYS A 735 -21.60 18.96 2.25
N PRO A 736 -22.28 17.96 2.83
CA PRO A 736 -23.14 18.16 3.98
C PRO A 736 -22.27 18.46 5.21
N ILE A 737 -22.16 19.73 5.58
CA ILE A 737 -21.47 20.17 6.79
C ILE A 737 -22.45 20.08 7.95
N GLY A 738 -22.20 19.22 8.94
CA GLY A 738 -22.98 19.08 10.17
C GLY A 738 -22.39 19.88 11.35
N ASP A 739 -23.16 20.05 12.41
CA ASP A 739 -22.76 20.79 13.60
C ASP A 739 -22.02 19.94 14.67
N ASP A 740 -21.75 18.66 14.41
CA ASP A 740 -21.34 17.71 15.46
C ASP A 740 -19.83 17.46 15.54
N GLY A 741 -19.02 18.17 14.74
CA GLY A 741 -17.56 18.07 14.71
C GLY A 741 -17.00 16.80 14.03
N THR A 742 -17.87 15.95 13.45
CA THR A 742 -17.44 14.79 12.63
C THR A 742 -17.14 15.19 11.19
N ASP A 743 -17.48 16.40 10.78
CA ASP A 743 -17.32 16.92 9.42
C ASP A 743 -15.87 17.00 8.97
N MET A 744 -14.94 17.18 9.92
CA MET A 744 -13.50 17.20 9.66
C MET A 744 -12.92 15.81 9.36
N MET A 745 -13.74 14.76 9.40
CA MET A 745 -13.36 13.36 9.17
C MET A 745 -13.79 12.88 7.77
N ILE A 746 -13.68 13.72 6.76
CA ILE A 746 -13.96 13.33 5.37
C ILE A 746 -12.67 13.38 4.57
N SER A 747 -12.33 12.26 3.94
CA SER A 747 -11.38 12.15 2.84
C SER A 747 -12.11 11.61 1.62
N TYR A 748 -11.93 12.26 0.49
CA TYR A 748 -12.49 11.79 -0.79
C TYR A 748 -11.55 10.80 -1.48
N ASN A 749 -10.50 10.35 -0.80
CA ASN A 749 -9.53 9.39 -1.29
C ASN A 749 -9.02 8.49 -0.15
N HIS A 750 -9.85 7.48 0.20
CA HIS A 750 -9.66 6.65 1.39
C HIS A 750 -10.08 5.20 1.07
N TYR A 751 -9.14 4.34 0.79
CA TYR A 751 -9.35 3.07 0.11
C TYR A 751 -10.08 1.98 0.92
N ALA A 752 -10.21 2.10 2.25
CA ALA A 752 -10.69 1.01 3.11
C ALA A 752 -12.04 0.41 2.67
N SER A 753 -13.05 1.25 2.35
CA SER A 753 -14.35 0.80 1.86
C SER A 753 -14.31 0.18 0.45
N GLY A 754 -13.21 0.37 -0.29
CA GLY A 754 -12.91 -0.30 -1.55
C GLY A 754 -12.57 -1.79 -1.40
N ALA A 755 -12.51 -2.31 -0.16
CA ALA A 755 -12.36 -3.74 0.12
C ALA A 755 -13.43 -4.63 -0.56
N VAL A 756 -14.56 -4.06 -0.99
CA VAL A 756 -15.57 -4.72 -1.84
C VAL A 756 -14.99 -5.27 -3.14
N GLY A 757 -13.87 -4.76 -3.62
CA GLY A 757 -13.18 -5.26 -4.82
C GLY A 757 -12.88 -6.75 -4.75
N ALA A 758 -12.57 -7.30 -3.57
CA ALA A 758 -12.40 -8.74 -3.40
C ALA A 758 -13.68 -9.54 -3.77
N PHE A 759 -14.87 -9.00 -3.53
CA PHE A 759 -16.13 -9.61 -3.95
C PHE A 759 -16.28 -9.58 -5.48
N LEU A 760 -15.87 -8.49 -6.14
CA LEU A 760 -15.91 -8.40 -7.60
C LEU A 760 -15.07 -9.52 -8.24
N TYR A 761 -13.86 -9.77 -7.74
CA TYR A 761 -12.99 -10.84 -8.25
C TYR A 761 -13.47 -12.24 -7.83
N ARG A 762 -13.81 -12.45 -6.56
CA ARG A 762 -14.09 -13.79 -6.02
C ARG A 762 -15.51 -14.29 -6.35
N ARG A 763 -16.49 -13.39 -6.52
CA ARG A 763 -17.90 -13.78 -6.75
C ARG A 763 -18.42 -13.32 -8.10
N VAL A 764 -18.23 -12.04 -8.48
CA VAL A 764 -18.74 -11.58 -9.78
C VAL A 764 -17.92 -12.19 -10.92
N LEU A 765 -16.59 -12.06 -10.92
CA LEU A 765 -15.72 -12.75 -11.87
C LEU A 765 -15.66 -14.25 -11.57
N GLY A 766 -15.58 -14.64 -10.30
CA GLY A 766 -15.61 -16.02 -9.84
C GLY A 766 -14.24 -16.67 -9.64
N VAL A 767 -13.14 -15.91 -9.58
CA VAL A 767 -11.77 -16.45 -9.42
C VAL A 767 -11.34 -16.37 -7.96
N GLU A 768 -11.14 -17.53 -7.32
CA GLU A 768 -10.75 -17.62 -5.92
C GLU A 768 -9.69 -18.71 -5.70
N PRO A 769 -8.58 -18.45 -4.96
CA PRO A 769 -7.61 -19.47 -4.64
C PRO A 769 -8.20 -20.52 -3.68
N THR A 770 -7.96 -21.81 -3.97
CA THR A 770 -8.24 -22.92 -3.05
C THR A 770 -6.97 -23.47 -2.43
N GLU A 771 -5.82 -23.18 -3.06
CA GLU A 771 -4.49 -23.41 -2.51
C GLU A 771 -3.67 -22.11 -2.70
N ALA A 772 -2.87 -21.77 -1.71
CA ALA A 772 -2.10 -20.53 -1.72
C ALA A 772 -1.21 -20.38 -2.96
N GLY A 773 -1.03 -19.14 -3.43
CA GLY A 773 -0.32 -18.83 -4.68
C GLY A 773 -1.11 -19.22 -5.93
N TYR A 774 -2.38 -19.53 -5.81
CA TYR A 774 -3.23 -20.02 -6.93
C TYR A 774 -2.73 -21.31 -7.57
N ARG A 775 -1.98 -22.14 -6.85
CA ARG A 775 -1.60 -23.46 -7.35
C ARG A 775 -2.84 -24.28 -7.70
N LYS A 776 -3.90 -24.13 -6.88
CA LYS A 776 -5.25 -24.54 -7.24
C LYS A 776 -6.21 -23.38 -7.00
N PHE A 777 -7.12 -23.19 -7.92
CA PHE A 777 -8.14 -22.15 -7.82
C PHE A 777 -9.49 -22.61 -8.39
N LYS A 778 -10.54 -21.95 -7.96
CA LYS A 778 -11.88 -22.11 -8.53
C LYS A 778 -12.17 -20.98 -9.53
N PHE A 779 -12.89 -21.35 -10.58
CA PHE A 779 -13.60 -20.42 -11.45
C PHE A 779 -15.09 -20.73 -11.32
N ALA A 780 -15.76 -19.98 -10.44
CA ALA A 780 -17.11 -20.24 -9.97
C ALA A 780 -17.91 -18.92 -9.82
N PRO A 781 -18.31 -18.27 -10.93
CA PRO A 781 -19.08 -17.04 -10.87
C PRO A 781 -20.40 -17.23 -10.11
N VAL A 782 -20.74 -16.29 -9.26
CA VAL A 782 -22.05 -16.16 -8.65
C VAL A 782 -22.83 -15.10 -9.44
N VAL A 783 -23.69 -15.56 -10.33
CA VAL A 783 -24.49 -14.68 -11.20
C VAL A 783 -25.60 -14.01 -10.37
N GLY A 784 -25.83 -12.72 -10.58
CA GLY A 784 -26.90 -11.97 -9.92
C GLY A 784 -27.07 -10.56 -10.47
N GLY A 785 -28.17 -9.90 -10.09
CA GLY A 785 -28.58 -8.65 -10.70
C GLY A 785 -28.80 -8.82 -12.21
N ASP A 786 -28.60 -7.75 -12.97
CA ASP A 786 -28.69 -7.75 -14.44
C ASP A 786 -27.32 -7.91 -15.11
N ILE A 787 -26.33 -8.48 -14.39
CA ILE A 787 -24.98 -8.69 -14.93
C ILE A 787 -25.00 -9.90 -15.86
N THR A 788 -24.65 -9.71 -17.13
CA THR A 788 -24.69 -10.73 -18.18
C THR A 788 -23.31 -11.25 -18.59
N GLU A 789 -22.25 -10.53 -18.23
CA GLU A 789 -20.87 -10.93 -18.50
C GLU A 789 -19.90 -10.30 -17.51
N ALA A 790 -18.80 -10.98 -17.24
CA ALA A 790 -17.64 -10.41 -16.59
C ALA A 790 -16.36 -11.04 -17.14
N GLU A 791 -15.30 -10.25 -17.19
CA GLU A 791 -13.97 -10.65 -17.59
C GLU A 791 -12.91 -10.02 -16.68
N GLY A 792 -11.77 -10.66 -16.57
CA GLY A 792 -10.67 -10.11 -15.79
C GLY A 792 -9.43 -10.99 -15.79
N THR A 793 -8.40 -10.44 -15.15
CA THR A 793 -7.13 -11.13 -14.96
C THR A 793 -6.73 -11.14 -13.49
N VAL A 794 -5.98 -12.16 -13.08
CA VAL A 794 -5.37 -12.25 -11.74
C VAL A 794 -3.91 -12.63 -11.91
N GLY A 795 -3.01 -11.77 -11.47
CA GLY A 795 -1.58 -12.06 -11.42
C GLY A 795 -1.26 -13.06 -10.31
N THR A 796 -0.49 -14.08 -10.65
CA THR A 796 -0.06 -15.12 -9.71
C THR A 796 1.43 -15.41 -9.87
N PRO A 797 2.09 -16.08 -8.92
CA PRO A 797 3.48 -16.51 -9.10
C PRO A 797 3.69 -17.43 -10.31
N TYR A 798 2.63 -18.13 -10.75
CA TYR A 798 2.67 -19.05 -11.89
C TYR A 798 2.45 -18.36 -13.24
N GLY A 799 1.99 -17.12 -13.25
CA GLY A 799 1.61 -16.33 -14.41
C GLY A 799 0.22 -15.74 -14.24
N VAL A 800 -0.36 -15.24 -15.32
CA VAL A 800 -1.63 -14.53 -15.30
C VAL A 800 -2.79 -15.50 -15.58
N ILE A 801 -3.73 -15.63 -14.64
CA ILE A 801 -5.04 -16.24 -14.87
C ILE A 801 -5.86 -15.21 -15.67
N LYS A 802 -6.45 -15.66 -16.81
CA LYS A 802 -7.48 -14.88 -17.51
C LYS A 802 -8.81 -15.63 -17.36
N ALA A 803 -9.86 -14.95 -16.98
CA ALA A 803 -11.17 -15.54 -16.81
C ALA A 803 -12.24 -14.64 -17.42
N ALA A 804 -13.21 -15.23 -18.09
CA ALA A 804 -14.37 -14.54 -18.60
C ALA A 804 -15.59 -15.45 -18.61
N TRP A 805 -16.75 -14.87 -18.36
CA TRP A 805 -18.02 -15.57 -18.56
C TRP A 805 -19.04 -14.63 -19.19
N LYS A 806 -19.96 -15.22 -19.96
CA LYS A 806 -21.04 -14.51 -20.65
C LYS A 806 -22.30 -15.38 -20.72
N ILE A 807 -23.44 -14.77 -20.46
CA ILE A 807 -24.76 -15.39 -20.63
C ILE A 807 -25.42 -14.78 -21.87
N ALA A 808 -25.80 -15.64 -22.81
CA ALA A 808 -26.57 -15.29 -23.98
C ALA A 808 -27.51 -16.43 -24.34
N ASP A 809 -28.72 -16.11 -24.74
CA ASP A 809 -29.74 -17.10 -25.21
C ASP A 809 -29.99 -18.28 -24.22
N GLY A 810 -29.84 -18.02 -22.90
CA GLY A 810 -30.01 -19.03 -21.84
C GLY A 810 -28.84 -19.99 -21.66
N GLU A 811 -27.73 -19.74 -22.33
CA GLU A 811 -26.45 -20.45 -22.15
C GLU A 811 -25.40 -19.56 -21.52
N MET A 812 -24.59 -20.14 -20.62
CA MET A 812 -23.40 -19.52 -20.04
C MET A 812 -22.15 -20.09 -20.70
N THR A 813 -21.37 -19.23 -21.31
CA THR A 813 -20.03 -19.56 -21.83
C THR A 813 -18.99 -19.07 -20.84
N MET A 814 -18.08 -19.93 -20.39
CA MET A 814 -16.99 -19.66 -19.44
C MET A 814 -15.67 -19.96 -20.14
N THR A 815 -14.77 -18.97 -20.15
CA THR A 815 -13.42 -19.09 -20.74
C THR A 815 -12.38 -18.84 -19.66
N VAL A 816 -11.36 -19.71 -19.58
CA VAL A 816 -10.28 -19.59 -18.61
C VAL A 816 -8.94 -19.97 -19.21
N ALA A 817 -7.91 -19.13 -18.95
CA ALA A 817 -6.51 -19.46 -19.17
C ALA A 817 -5.88 -19.84 -17.82
N VAL A 818 -5.41 -21.06 -17.74
CA VAL A 818 -4.81 -21.70 -16.55
C VAL A 818 -3.30 -21.72 -16.71
N PRO A 819 -2.51 -21.03 -15.83
CA PRO A 819 -1.05 -21.01 -15.92
C PRO A 819 -0.40 -22.39 -15.79
N VAL A 820 0.80 -22.56 -16.34
CA VAL A 820 1.61 -23.79 -16.20
C VAL A 820 1.87 -24.09 -14.73
N GLY A 821 1.65 -25.35 -14.33
CA GLY A 821 1.84 -25.78 -12.94
C GLY A 821 0.67 -25.49 -12.01
N THR A 822 -0.47 -25.01 -12.53
CA THR A 822 -1.69 -24.79 -11.76
C THR A 822 -2.86 -25.64 -12.22
N GLU A 823 -3.90 -25.72 -11.39
CA GLU A 823 -5.14 -26.48 -11.63
C GLU A 823 -6.35 -25.58 -11.35
N CYS A 824 -7.28 -25.52 -12.28
CA CYS A 824 -8.53 -24.79 -12.16
C CYS A 824 -9.72 -25.74 -11.99
N THR A 825 -10.53 -25.54 -10.96
CA THR A 825 -11.85 -26.18 -10.86
C THR A 825 -12.91 -25.21 -11.39
N VAL A 826 -13.42 -25.46 -12.59
CA VAL A 826 -14.57 -24.71 -13.14
C VAL A 826 -15.85 -25.29 -12.57
N VAL A 827 -16.68 -24.44 -11.97
CA VAL A 827 -17.99 -24.80 -11.42
C VAL A 827 -19.08 -24.25 -12.33
N LEU A 828 -19.83 -25.15 -12.95
CA LEU A 828 -20.92 -24.79 -13.84
C LEU A 828 -22.17 -24.32 -13.08
N PRO A 829 -23.12 -23.62 -13.72
CA PRO A 829 -24.41 -23.27 -13.11
C PRO A 829 -25.19 -24.48 -12.54
N SER A 830 -25.05 -25.64 -13.15
CA SER A 830 -25.60 -26.92 -12.66
C SER A 830 -24.93 -27.45 -11.39
N ARG A 831 -23.86 -26.80 -10.90
CA ARG A 831 -22.95 -27.23 -9.83
C ARG A 831 -22.08 -28.45 -10.21
N GLU A 832 -22.03 -28.85 -11.46
CA GLU A 832 -21.03 -29.78 -11.95
C GLU A 832 -19.66 -29.15 -11.92
N GLU A 833 -18.64 -29.86 -11.44
CA GLU A 833 -17.25 -29.42 -11.39
C GLU A 833 -16.42 -30.06 -12.49
N LYS A 834 -15.58 -29.25 -13.17
CA LYS A 834 -14.60 -29.72 -14.16
C LYS A 834 -13.21 -29.26 -13.72
N VAL A 835 -12.30 -30.21 -13.57
CA VAL A 835 -10.91 -29.93 -13.21
C VAL A 835 -10.09 -29.81 -14.49
N LEU A 836 -9.39 -28.70 -14.66
CA LEU A 836 -8.60 -28.33 -15.83
C LEU A 836 -7.15 -28.07 -15.42
N GLY A 837 -6.20 -28.67 -16.13
CA GLY A 837 -4.77 -28.33 -16.01
C GLY A 837 -4.43 -27.05 -16.78
N SER A 838 -3.14 -26.78 -16.99
CA SER A 838 -2.67 -25.60 -17.72
C SER A 838 -3.21 -25.54 -19.16
N GLY A 839 -3.42 -24.34 -19.69
CA GLY A 839 -3.91 -24.07 -21.04
C GLY A 839 -5.17 -23.22 -21.10
N GLU A 840 -5.68 -22.99 -22.30
CA GLU A 840 -6.90 -22.21 -22.51
C GLU A 840 -8.11 -23.14 -22.78
N TYR A 841 -9.21 -22.86 -22.11
CA TYR A 841 -10.44 -23.65 -22.16
C TYR A 841 -11.67 -22.78 -22.28
N THR A 842 -12.62 -23.25 -23.07
CA THR A 842 -13.98 -22.71 -23.12
C THR A 842 -14.95 -23.82 -22.78
N VAL A 843 -15.85 -23.54 -21.84
CA VAL A 843 -16.88 -24.49 -21.39
C VAL A 843 -18.22 -23.76 -21.49
N THR A 844 -19.22 -24.47 -22.06
CA THR A 844 -20.58 -23.95 -22.18
C THR A 844 -21.54 -24.82 -21.37
N ALA A 845 -22.49 -24.22 -20.72
CA ALA A 845 -23.54 -24.88 -19.95
C ALA A 845 -24.83 -24.05 -20.01
N LYS A 846 -25.94 -24.66 -19.69
CA LYS A 846 -27.20 -23.95 -19.50
C LYS A 846 -27.08 -23.01 -18.30
N ALA A 847 -27.48 -21.75 -18.49
CA ALA A 847 -27.39 -20.67 -17.46
C ALA A 847 -28.40 -20.88 -16.31
#